data_ec1891b53fc9a735d9a1eb06ee1617a9
#
_entry.id   ec1891b53fc9a735d9a1eb06ee1617a9
#
_cell.length_a   1.000
_cell.length_b   1.000
_cell.length_c   1.000
_cell.angle_alpha   90.00
_cell.angle_beta   90.00
_cell.angle_gamma   90.00
#
_symmetry.space_group_name_H-M   'P 1'
#
loop_
_entity.id
_entity.type
_entity.pdbx_description
1 polymer ?
#
loop_
_entity_poly.entity_id
_entity_poly.type
_entity_poly.pdbx_seq_one_letter_code
_entity_poly.pdbx_strand_id
1 'polypeptide(L)'
;MNKNIIVKGAREHNLKNIDVEIPRDSLVVFTGLSGSGKSSLAFDTIYAEGQRRYVESLSSYARQFLGQMEKPDVDYIEGLSPAISIDQKTTSKNPRSTVGTVTEIYDYLRLLYARIGIPHCPVCGREITQQTVDQIVDKILSYDEGTRIQIMAPIVRGRKGEYTKELEDARKSGYSRVRIDGSIYDLFEEIKLDKNKKHNIEVVVDRLVVNESIRSRLADSIETATRLSKGIVICNILDKGDELFSLDYACPEHGVSIEEMSPRMFSFNNPYGACKRCSGLGTFMEIDENLVVPNKKLSINQGAIKASGWNVADGSSIAKMYFEAIAKEYGFSLDMPVEMLPKDGVRAILYGTNGKKIKMKRVTAYGSGTYTNDFEGVINNLKRRYEESSSEWARAEIETVMVSSRCPDCKRARLSPISLSVTVGGKNIYEFCCMSISEELDFINSLELTEKEQLIGNLIIREIRERLTFLNSVGLDYLSLAREAATLSGGEAQRIRLATQIGSSLMGVLYILDEPSIGLHQRDNDKLLNTLRHLRDIGNTLIVVEHDEDTMRAADYIVDIGPGAGIHGGELIAAGTVDDIIACEKSITGQYLSGKKSIPVPDKRRNGNGHKLTVFGAAENNLKKIDVEIPLGKFVAVTGVSGSGKSSLVNEILYKYLANELNNAKKRPGKFEKIKGAEYLDKVIDIDQSPIGRTPRSNPATYTGVFNDIRELFASTPDAKMRGYKTNRFSFNVKGGRCEACQGDGIVKIEMHFLADVYVPCEVCSGHKYNHETLEVKFKGKNIFEVLEMTVDEGLEFFKQQPKIYRKLKTLSDVGLGYIKIGQPATTLSGGEAQRVKLATELMKRSTGKTIYILDEPTTGLHTADVHKLIEVLNALVDSGNTVLVIEHNLDVIKTADYLIDLGPEGGKGGGKIVATGTPEEVAKCKKSYTGQYLAPILKKAKS
;
A
#
# COMPACT_ATOMS: atom_id res chain seq x y z
N MET A 1 36.85 -23.86 2.39
CA MET A 1 35.39 -23.74 2.42
C MET A 1 34.84 -24.60 1.30
N ASN A 2 33.76 -25.35 1.54
CA ASN A 2 33.09 -26.08 0.47
C ASN A 2 32.66 -25.12 -0.65
N LYS A 3 32.96 -25.47 -1.91
CA LYS A 3 32.59 -24.64 -3.07
C LYS A 3 31.10 -24.71 -3.38
N ASN A 4 30.38 -25.71 -2.81
CA ASN A 4 28.96 -25.93 -3.09
C ASN A 4 28.15 -25.95 -1.79
N ILE A 5 26.87 -25.60 -1.89
CA ILE A 5 25.82 -25.94 -0.92
C ILE A 5 25.32 -27.32 -1.32
N ILE A 6 25.39 -28.30 -0.41
CA ILE A 6 24.99 -29.69 -0.68
C ILE A 6 23.73 -29.96 0.14
N VAL A 7 22.61 -30.24 -0.53
CA VAL A 7 21.35 -30.65 0.08
C VAL A 7 21.17 -32.14 -0.17
N LYS A 8 20.89 -32.93 0.87
CA LYS A 8 20.65 -34.35 0.79
C LYS A 8 19.34 -34.73 1.47
N GLY A 9 18.53 -35.49 0.71
CA GLY A 9 17.30 -36.08 1.24
C GLY A 9 16.22 -35.04 1.59
N ALA A 10 16.00 -34.00 0.77
CA ALA A 10 14.93 -33.02 1.00
C ALA A 10 13.54 -33.65 0.70
N ARG A 11 12.64 -33.62 1.72
CA ARG A 11 11.30 -34.23 1.66
C ARG A 11 10.18 -33.29 2.09
N GLU A 12 10.48 -31.99 2.21
CA GLU A 12 9.51 -31.01 2.66
C GLU A 12 8.34 -30.90 1.65
N HIS A 13 7.10 -30.91 2.15
CA HIS A 13 5.86 -30.86 1.35
C HIS A 13 5.76 -31.95 0.28
N ASN A 14 5.93 -31.59 -1.00
CA ASN A 14 5.82 -32.51 -2.13
C ASN A 14 7.19 -32.98 -2.66
N LEU A 15 8.30 -32.62 -2.04
CA LEU A 15 9.63 -33.03 -2.46
C LEU A 15 9.85 -34.54 -2.23
N LYS A 16 10.40 -35.20 -3.24
CA LYS A 16 10.59 -36.68 -3.29
C LYS A 16 12.04 -37.07 -3.03
N ASN A 17 12.52 -36.81 -1.81
CA ASN A 17 13.88 -37.15 -1.37
C ASN A 17 14.95 -36.59 -2.32
N ILE A 18 14.93 -35.29 -2.56
CA ILE A 18 15.82 -34.64 -3.53
C ILE A 18 17.24 -34.48 -2.97
N ASP A 19 18.22 -34.83 -3.81
CA ASP A 19 19.62 -34.49 -3.63
C ASP A 19 20.01 -33.44 -4.65
N VAL A 20 20.60 -32.31 -4.23
CA VAL A 20 21.04 -31.24 -5.13
C VAL A 20 22.32 -30.58 -4.62
N GLU A 21 23.22 -30.28 -5.54
CA GLU A 21 24.44 -29.49 -5.30
C GLU A 21 24.31 -28.14 -6.01
N ILE A 22 24.51 -27.07 -5.26
CA ILE A 22 24.31 -25.68 -5.68
C ILE A 22 25.65 -24.95 -5.56
N PRO A 23 26.22 -24.39 -6.64
CA PRO A 23 27.47 -23.64 -6.56
C PRO A 23 27.31 -22.37 -5.72
N ARG A 24 28.31 -22.08 -4.89
CA ARG A 24 28.38 -20.82 -4.14
C ARG A 24 28.88 -19.67 -5.02
N ASP A 25 28.67 -18.45 -4.55
CA ASP A 25 29.10 -17.22 -5.21
C ASP A 25 28.61 -17.14 -6.67
N SER A 26 27.36 -17.60 -6.89
CA SER A 26 26.74 -17.77 -8.20
C SER A 26 25.29 -17.30 -8.16
N LEU A 27 24.76 -16.92 -9.32
CA LEU A 27 23.34 -16.69 -9.56
C LEU A 27 22.68 -18.00 -9.99
N VAL A 28 21.91 -18.60 -9.09
CA VAL A 28 21.23 -19.88 -9.29
C VAL A 28 19.72 -19.65 -9.44
N VAL A 29 19.13 -20.20 -10.48
CA VAL A 29 17.69 -20.09 -10.72
C VAL A 29 17.00 -21.45 -10.44
N PHE A 30 15.98 -21.44 -9.60
CA PHE A 30 15.08 -22.56 -9.40
C PHE A 30 13.87 -22.40 -10.30
N THR A 31 13.63 -23.31 -11.21
CA THR A 31 12.55 -23.28 -12.19
C THR A 31 11.73 -24.57 -12.21
N GLY A 32 10.65 -24.59 -12.99
CA GLY A 32 9.70 -25.70 -13.13
C GLY A 32 8.24 -25.23 -13.05
N LEU A 33 7.28 -26.11 -13.24
CA LEU A 33 5.85 -25.80 -13.24
C LEU A 33 5.40 -25.19 -11.90
N SER A 34 4.30 -24.41 -11.91
CA SER A 34 3.67 -23.94 -10.69
C SER A 34 3.24 -25.13 -9.81
N GLY A 35 3.59 -25.08 -8.50
CA GLY A 35 3.35 -26.21 -7.58
C GLY A 35 4.30 -27.41 -7.73
N SER A 36 5.42 -27.29 -8.45
CA SER A 36 6.40 -28.40 -8.61
C SER A 36 7.29 -28.66 -7.40
N GLY A 37 7.35 -27.73 -6.41
CA GLY A 37 8.17 -27.84 -5.19
C GLY A 37 9.35 -26.88 -5.13
N LYS A 38 9.47 -25.92 -6.05
CA LYS A 38 10.56 -24.90 -6.06
C LYS A 38 10.67 -24.13 -4.75
N SER A 39 9.56 -23.56 -4.32
CA SER A 39 9.50 -22.76 -3.08
C SER A 39 9.73 -23.64 -1.85
N SER A 40 9.26 -24.90 -1.86
CA SER A 40 9.53 -25.88 -0.80
C SER A 40 11.02 -26.17 -0.64
N LEU A 41 11.76 -26.29 -1.75
CA LEU A 41 13.22 -26.47 -1.69
C LEU A 41 13.93 -25.18 -1.28
N ALA A 42 13.57 -24.02 -1.86
CA ALA A 42 14.26 -22.75 -1.63
C ALA A 42 14.00 -22.18 -0.24
N PHE A 43 12.71 -22.06 0.15
CA PHE A 43 12.28 -21.36 1.37
C PHE A 43 12.06 -22.30 2.54
N ASP A 44 11.28 -23.37 2.35
CA ASP A 44 10.89 -24.26 3.45
C ASP A 44 12.01 -25.25 3.82
N THR A 45 13.01 -25.49 2.94
CA THR A 45 14.16 -26.34 3.21
C THR A 45 15.45 -25.53 3.42
N ILE A 46 15.97 -24.87 2.37
CA ILE A 46 17.32 -24.24 2.41
C ILE A 46 17.32 -23.00 3.32
N TYR A 47 16.37 -22.09 3.12
CA TYR A 47 16.28 -20.87 3.95
C TYR A 47 15.93 -21.21 5.40
N ALA A 48 14.93 -22.08 5.62
CA ALA A 48 14.49 -22.48 6.95
C ALA A 48 15.64 -23.07 7.78
N GLU A 49 16.45 -23.97 7.17
CA GLU A 49 17.62 -24.56 7.84
C GLU A 49 18.72 -23.52 8.09
N GLY A 50 18.97 -22.62 7.12
CA GLY A 50 19.94 -21.53 7.29
C GLY A 50 19.58 -20.59 8.42
N GLN A 51 18.30 -20.20 8.51
CA GLN A 51 17.79 -19.35 9.57
C GLN A 51 17.77 -20.07 10.93
N ARG A 52 17.37 -21.35 10.97
CA ARG A 52 17.40 -22.17 12.17
C ARG A 52 18.81 -22.22 12.79
N ARG A 53 19.84 -22.51 11.97
CA ARG A 53 21.25 -22.53 12.44
C ARG A 53 21.70 -21.15 12.93
N TYR A 54 21.30 -20.09 12.25
CA TYR A 54 21.63 -18.74 12.69
C TYR A 54 21.00 -18.43 14.06
N VAL A 55 19.70 -18.72 14.24
CA VAL A 55 19.00 -18.53 15.53
C VAL A 55 19.61 -19.40 16.62
N GLU A 56 20.00 -20.65 16.34
CA GLU A 56 20.68 -21.52 17.31
C GLU A 56 22.06 -21.00 17.77
N SER A 57 22.73 -20.23 16.90
CA SER A 57 24.00 -19.59 17.24
C SER A 57 23.87 -18.39 18.19
N LEU A 58 22.65 -17.85 18.35
CA LEU A 58 22.38 -16.71 19.21
C LEU A 58 22.33 -17.10 20.69
N SER A 59 22.39 -16.12 21.59
CA SER A 59 22.28 -16.33 23.03
C SER A 59 20.94 -16.97 23.42
N SER A 60 20.91 -17.71 24.54
CA SER A 60 19.66 -18.31 25.05
C SER A 60 18.54 -17.27 25.27
N TYR A 61 18.90 -16.05 25.66
CA TYR A 61 17.97 -14.93 25.81
C TYR A 61 17.35 -14.52 24.48
N ALA A 62 18.15 -14.34 23.44
CA ALA A 62 17.65 -13.97 22.09
C ALA A 62 16.76 -15.07 21.49
N ARG A 63 17.10 -16.35 21.73
CA ARG A 63 16.29 -17.50 21.27
C ARG A 63 14.89 -17.55 21.90
N GLN A 64 14.72 -17.10 23.15
CA GLN A 64 13.42 -17.03 23.82
C GLN A 64 12.45 -16.06 23.10
N PHE A 65 12.99 -14.99 22.50
CA PHE A 65 12.18 -14.00 21.75
C PHE A 65 11.89 -14.43 20.31
N LEU A 66 12.81 -15.18 19.67
CA LEU A 66 12.68 -15.58 18.26
C LEU A 66 11.87 -16.87 18.06
N GLY A 67 11.62 -17.62 19.15
CA GLY A 67 10.94 -18.91 19.11
C GLY A 67 11.84 -20.06 18.64
N GLN A 68 11.40 -21.29 18.84
CA GLN A 68 12.04 -22.47 18.24
C GLN A 68 11.52 -22.62 16.81
N MET A 69 12.43 -22.68 15.86
CA MET A 69 12.12 -23.02 14.47
C MET A 69 12.10 -24.54 14.33
N GLU A 70 11.08 -25.06 13.67
CA GLU A 70 11.02 -26.49 13.34
C GLU A 70 12.16 -26.83 12.36
N LYS A 71 12.75 -28.02 12.53
CA LYS A 71 13.76 -28.52 11.61
C LYS A 71 13.04 -28.98 10.33
N PRO A 72 13.45 -28.50 9.14
CA PRO A 72 12.86 -28.99 7.89
C PRO A 72 13.15 -30.48 7.69
N ASP A 73 12.28 -31.15 6.98
CA ASP A 73 12.44 -32.58 6.64
C ASP A 73 13.52 -32.77 5.56
N VAL A 74 14.76 -32.82 6.04
CA VAL A 74 15.96 -32.98 5.22
C VAL A 74 16.99 -33.79 6.00
N ASP A 75 17.74 -34.65 5.34
CA ASP A 75 18.78 -35.45 6.02
C ASP A 75 19.89 -34.54 6.52
N TYR A 76 20.52 -33.77 5.64
CA TYR A 76 21.48 -32.72 6.02
C TYR A 76 21.68 -31.69 4.91
N ILE A 77 22.16 -30.49 5.28
CA ILE A 77 22.60 -29.44 4.37
C ILE A 77 23.98 -28.96 4.79
N GLU A 78 24.94 -28.96 3.88
CA GLU A 78 26.29 -28.42 4.08
C GLU A 78 26.53 -27.16 3.27
N GLY A 79 27.53 -26.34 3.68
CA GLY A 79 27.97 -25.17 2.92
C GLY A 79 27.06 -23.94 3.03
N LEU A 80 26.06 -23.93 3.94
CA LEU A 80 25.18 -22.77 4.14
C LEU A 80 25.95 -21.56 4.66
N SER A 81 25.67 -20.40 4.05
CA SER A 81 25.97 -19.07 4.60
C SER A 81 24.76 -18.53 5.35
N PRO A 82 24.92 -17.42 6.15
CA PRO A 82 23.76 -16.69 6.68
C PRO A 82 22.78 -16.39 5.56
N ALA A 83 21.51 -16.77 5.76
CA ALA A 83 20.50 -16.69 4.72
C ALA A 83 19.54 -15.52 4.94
N ILE A 84 19.22 -14.78 3.86
CA ILE A 84 18.26 -13.69 3.82
C ILE A 84 17.21 -14.02 2.78
N SER A 85 15.94 -14.01 3.19
CA SER A 85 14.79 -14.21 2.30
C SER A 85 14.16 -12.89 1.90
N ILE A 86 13.84 -12.76 0.62
CA ILE A 86 13.09 -11.63 0.04
C ILE A 86 11.87 -12.21 -0.66
N ASP A 87 10.83 -12.45 0.14
CA ASP A 87 9.56 -13.02 -0.31
C ASP A 87 8.57 -11.93 -0.79
N GLN A 88 7.51 -12.39 -1.44
CA GLN A 88 6.45 -11.54 -2.01
C GLN A 88 5.38 -11.12 -0.99
N LYS A 89 5.51 -11.57 0.28
CA LYS A 89 4.45 -11.35 1.29
C LYS A 89 4.15 -9.87 1.54
N THR A 90 2.88 -9.64 1.69
CA THR A 90 2.12 -8.39 1.80
C THR A 90 2.83 -7.18 2.39
N THR A 91 2.67 -6.06 1.68
CA THR A 91 2.98 -4.69 2.15
C THR A 91 2.38 -4.41 3.52
N SER A 92 3.12 -3.69 4.34
CA SER A 92 2.62 -3.19 5.63
C SER A 92 1.32 -2.40 5.42
N LYS A 93 0.24 -2.83 6.06
CA LYS A 93 -1.05 -2.09 6.07
C LYS A 93 -1.05 -0.89 7.02
N ASN A 94 0.09 -0.60 7.66
CA ASN A 94 0.20 0.53 8.56
C ASN A 94 0.15 1.84 7.75
N PRO A 95 -0.85 2.72 7.96
CA PRO A 95 -1.01 3.97 7.21
C PRO A 95 0.12 4.97 7.47
N ARG A 96 0.96 4.72 8.47
CA ARG A 96 2.13 5.56 8.78
C ARG A 96 3.39 5.14 8.04
N SER A 97 3.42 3.94 7.45
CA SER A 97 4.58 3.47 6.68
C SER A 97 4.61 4.12 5.30
N THR A 98 5.76 4.70 4.94
CA THR A 98 6.05 5.26 3.61
C THR A 98 7.27 4.58 3.01
N VAL A 99 7.50 4.76 1.70
CA VAL A 99 8.73 4.28 1.05
C VAL A 99 9.96 4.78 1.83
N GLY A 100 10.01 6.06 2.17
CA GLY A 100 11.13 6.64 2.92
C GLY A 100 11.38 6.01 4.29
N THR A 101 10.33 5.60 5.01
CA THR A 101 10.49 4.93 6.33
C THR A 101 10.86 3.46 6.20
N VAL A 102 10.38 2.76 5.17
CA VAL A 102 10.71 1.34 4.93
C VAL A 102 12.16 1.19 4.45
N THR A 103 12.67 2.16 3.69
CA THR A 103 14.06 2.20 3.20
C THR A 103 15.05 2.82 4.18
N GLU A 104 14.58 3.27 5.34
CA GLU A 104 15.36 4.00 6.36
C GLU A 104 15.92 5.35 5.88
N ILE A 105 15.73 5.72 4.60
CA ILE A 105 16.21 7.01 4.05
C ILE A 105 15.63 8.19 4.83
N TYR A 106 14.37 8.06 5.29
CA TYR A 106 13.71 9.11 6.06
C TYR A 106 14.42 9.39 7.39
N ASP A 107 15.04 8.39 8.02
CA ASP A 107 15.80 8.57 9.26
C ASP A 107 17.08 9.37 9.04
N TYR A 108 17.78 9.14 7.92
CA TYR A 108 18.91 9.95 7.50
C TYR A 108 18.48 11.38 7.10
N LEU A 109 17.34 11.54 6.43
CA LEU A 109 16.81 12.88 6.11
C LEU A 109 16.47 13.66 7.38
N ARG A 110 15.83 13.04 8.38
CA ARG A 110 15.56 13.70 9.66
C ARG A 110 16.86 14.19 10.33
N LEU A 111 17.90 13.39 10.25
CA LEU A 111 19.23 13.77 10.79
C LEU A 111 19.85 14.90 9.97
N LEU A 112 19.79 14.85 8.64
CA LEU A 112 20.30 15.88 7.74
C LEU A 112 19.64 17.23 8.02
N TYR A 113 18.29 17.27 8.02
CA TYR A 113 17.53 18.51 8.25
C TYR A 113 17.75 19.07 9.67
N ALA A 114 17.97 18.21 10.66
CA ALA A 114 18.28 18.65 12.02
C ALA A 114 19.70 19.24 12.15
N ARG A 115 20.65 18.86 11.29
CA ARG A 115 22.07 19.25 11.42
C ARG A 115 22.48 20.41 10.53
N ILE A 116 21.98 20.45 9.28
CA ILE A 116 22.33 21.48 8.29
C ILE A 116 21.11 22.23 7.76
N GLY A 117 19.90 21.94 8.28
CA GLY A 117 18.68 22.63 7.85
C GLY A 117 18.69 24.09 8.27
N ILE A 118 18.20 24.97 7.38
CA ILE A 118 18.03 26.39 7.60
C ILE A 118 16.56 26.64 8.00
N PRO A 119 16.27 27.07 9.22
CA PRO A 119 14.92 27.33 9.68
C PRO A 119 14.39 28.66 9.15
N HIS A 120 13.11 28.67 8.78
CA HIS A 120 12.38 29.86 8.33
C HIS A 120 11.14 30.08 9.19
N CYS A 121 10.65 31.29 9.20
CA CYS A 121 9.38 31.58 9.86
C CYS A 121 8.20 31.01 9.05
N PRO A 122 7.36 30.16 9.63
CA PRO A 122 6.21 29.56 8.93
C PRO A 122 5.14 30.57 8.49
N VAL A 123 5.22 31.82 8.98
CA VAL A 123 4.25 32.90 8.69
C VAL A 123 4.78 33.84 7.60
N CYS A 124 6.00 34.35 7.71
CA CYS A 124 6.57 35.33 6.77
C CYS A 124 7.66 34.75 5.86
N GLY A 125 8.11 33.51 6.05
CA GLY A 125 9.14 32.87 5.23
C GLY A 125 10.57 33.41 5.45
N ARG A 126 10.80 34.38 6.36
CA ARG A 126 12.12 34.91 6.65
C ARG A 126 12.99 33.82 7.30
N GLU A 127 14.24 33.73 6.91
CA GLU A 127 15.25 32.91 7.58
C GLU A 127 15.41 33.30 9.05
N ILE A 128 15.48 32.30 9.91
CA ILE A 128 15.65 32.47 11.36
C ILE A 128 17.07 32.00 11.70
N THR A 129 17.92 32.93 12.12
CA THR A 129 19.29 32.64 12.53
C THR A 129 19.44 32.71 14.04
N GLN A 130 20.29 31.85 14.58
CA GLN A 130 20.75 31.94 15.97
C GLN A 130 21.95 32.86 16.04
N GLN A 131 21.94 33.83 16.94
CA GLN A 131 23.03 34.74 17.17
C GLN A 131 23.76 34.38 18.46
N THR A 132 25.08 34.51 18.50
CA THR A 132 25.85 34.42 19.75
C THR A 132 25.85 35.78 20.45
N VAL A 133 26.12 35.80 21.77
CA VAL A 133 26.26 37.06 22.53
C VAL A 133 27.31 37.92 21.87
N ASP A 134 28.47 37.37 21.47
CA ASP A 134 29.55 38.11 20.83
C ASP A 134 29.10 38.73 19.50
N GLN A 135 28.34 38.01 18.66
CA GLN A 135 27.81 38.55 17.40
C GLN A 135 26.82 39.70 17.63
N ILE A 136 25.97 39.60 18.69
CA ILE A 136 25.09 40.68 19.06
C ILE A 136 25.89 41.89 19.53
N VAL A 137 26.93 41.69 20.35
CA VAL A 137 27.83 42.74 20.82
C VAL A 137 28.53 43.43 19.64
N ASP A 138 29.13 42.65 18.74
CA ASP A 138 29.84 43.19 17.55
C ASP A 138 28.87 43.99 16.66
N LYS A 139 27.64 43.52 16.49
CA LYS A 139 26.61 44.21 15.71
C LYS A 139 26.24 45.53 16.35
N ILE A 140 26.02 45.53 17.67
CA ILE A 140 25.70 46.78 18.40
C ILE A 140 26.87 47.76 18.40
N LEU A 141 28.10 47.29 18.54
CA LEU A 141 29.30 48.13 18.45
C LEU A 141 29.54 48.68 17.04
N SER A 142 28.96 48.10 16.00
CA SER A 142 29.02 48.60 14.62
C SER A 142 28.16 49.83 14.36
N TYR A 143 27.35 50.30 15.33
CA TYR A 143 26.63 51.56 15.21
C TYR A 143 27.57 52.74 15.42
N ASP A 144 27.11 53.94 14.99
CA ASP A 144 27.89 55.17 15.09
C ASP A 144 28.31 55.43 16.54
N GLU A 145 29.57 55.81 16.76
CA GLU A 145 30.09 56.18 18.09
C GLU A 145 29.25 57.35 18.69
N GLY A 146 28.92 57.22 19.96
CA GLY A 146 28.06 58.24 20.65
C GLY A 146 26.57 57.89 20.56
N THR A 147 26.16 56.88 19.85
CA THR A 147 24.76 56.40 19.76
C THR A 147 24.25 55.93 21.14
N ARG A 148 23.11 56.46 21.57
CA ARG A 148 22.48 56.07 22.83
C ARG A 148 21.57 54.86 22.63
N ILE A 149 21.83 53.80 23.39
CA ILE A 149 21.09 52.54 23.31
C ILE A 149 20.52 52.13 24.67
N GLN A 150 19.41 51.37 24.64
CA GLN A 150 18.84 50.70 25.81
C GLN A 150 18.72 49.21 25.54
N ILE A 151 19.34 48.40 26.41
CA ILE A 151 19.21 46.93 26.34
C ILE A 151 17.99 46.52 27.18
N MET A 152 17.01 45.89 26.58
CA MET A 152 15.77 45.50 27.19
C MET A 152 15.48 44.01 27.05
N ALA A 153 14.85 43.43 28.07
CA ALA A 153 14.42 42.05 28.10
C ALA A 153 12.88 41.95 27.95
N PRO A 154 12.32 41.42 26.86
CA PRO A 154 10.89 41.25 26.70
C PRO A 154 10.40 40.06 27.53
N ILE A 155 9.71 40.36 28.67
CA ILE A 155 9.15 39.30 29.54
C ILE A 155 7.69 38.92 29.17
N VAL A 156 6.96 39.81 28.51
CA VAL A 156 5.61 39.57 27.99
C VAL A 156 5.49 40.14 26.58
N ARG A 157 4.94 39.34 25.64
CA ARG A 157 4.77 39.75 24.24
C ARG A 157 3.35 39.43 23.76
N GLY A 158 2.53 40.46 23.55
CA GLY A 158 1.22 40.38 22.92
C GLY A 158 0.20 39.46 23.63
N ARG A 159 0.32 39.29 24.93
CA ARG A 159 -0.59 38.43 25.73
C ARG A 159 -1.49 39.25 26.61
N LYS A 160 -2.72 38.76 26.88
CA LYS A 160 -3.68 39.38 27.81
C LYS A 160 -3.34 38.97 29.23
N GLY A 161 -3.43 39.92 30.19
CA GLY A 161 -3.17 39.67 31.61
C GLY A 161 -2.82 40.94 32.39
N GLU A 162 -2.85 40.85 33.70
CA GLU A 162 -2.50 41.98 34.62
C GLU A 162 -1.00 41.97 34.96
N TYR A 163 -0.30 40.86 34.84
CA TYR A 163 1.15 40.66 35.01
C TYR A 163 1.75 41.25 36.29
N THR A 164 0.97 41.35 37.36
CA THR A 164 1.41 41.90 38.67
C THR A 164 2.59 41.13 39.23
N LYS A 165 2.59 39.79 39.09
CA LYS A 165 3.65 38.91 39.58
C LYS A 165 4.95 39.13 38.83
N GLU A 166 4.92 39.15 37.50
CA GLU A 166 6.07 39.39 36.65
C GLU A 166 6.73 40.74 36.90
N LEU A 167 5.92 41.79 37.12
CA LEU A 167 6.39 43.13 37.48
C LEU A 167 6.99 43.17 38.90
N GLU A 168 6.39 42.51 39.88
CA GLU A 168 6.97 42.33 41.20
C GLU A 168 8.29 41.56 41.21
N ASP A 169 8.40 40.50 40.43
CA ASP A 169 9.61 39.67 40.30
C ASP A 169 10.73 40.50 39.67
N ALA A 170 10.45 41.32 38.67
CA ALA A 170 11.42 42.26 38.07
C ALA A 170 11.87 43.31 39.11
N ARG A 171 10.94 43.87 39.92
CA ARG A 171 11.27 44.80 40.99
C ARG A 171 12.16 44.20 42.09
N LYS A 172 11.83 42.94 42.51
CA LYS A 172 12.63 42.20 43.51
C LYS A 172 14.02 41.86 42.99
N SER A 173 14.19 41.67 41.68
CA SER A 173 15.49 41.47 41.03
C SER A 173 16.31 42.74 40.86
N GLY A 174 15.82 43.88 41.31
CA GLY A 174 16.58 45.15 41.38
C GLY A 174 16.47 46.04 40.13
N TYR A 175 15.57 45.71 39.19
CA TYR A 175 15.33 46.61 38.05
C TYR A 175 14.45 47.75 38.43
N SER A 176 14.74 48.92 37.88
CA SER A 176 14.04 50.18 38.21
C SER A 176 13.01 50.58 37.16
N ARG A 177 13.14 50.14 35.92
CA ARG A 177 12.31 50.59 34.81
C ARG A 177 11.83 49.46 33.92
N VAL A 178 10.61 49.62 33.41
CA VAL A 178 9.97 48.73 32.45
C VAL A 178 9.32 49.55 31.35
N ARG A 179 9.37 49.07 30.12
CA ARG A 179 8.61 49.64 29.03
C ARG A 179 7.36 48.78 28.83
N ILE A 180 6.20 49.40 28.85
CA ILE A 180 4.89 48.74 28.66
C ILE A 180 4.17 49.42 27.51
N ASP A 181 3.84 48.65 26.48
CA ASP A 181 3.14 49.10 25.27
C ASP A 181 3.81 50.38 24.66
N GLY A 182 5.14 50.39 24.68
CA GLY A 182 5.97 51.49 24.12
C GLY A 182 6.28 52.65 25.10
N SER A 183 5.63 52.73 26.29
CA SER A 183 5.84 53.77 27.29
C SER A 183 6.69 53.28 28.46
N ILE A 184 7.65 54.08 28.93
CA ILE A 184 8.52 53.72 30.05
C ILE A 184 7.85 54.06 31.38
N TYR A 185 7.82 53.10 32.30
CA TYR A 185 7.30 53.24 33.66
C TYR A 185 8.40 52.95 34.69
N ASP A 186 8.29 53.57 35.85
CA ASP A 186 9.10 53.22 37.00
C ASP A 186 8.47 52.06 37.76
N LEU A 187 9.24 50.98 38.00
CA LEU A 187 8.75 49.77 38.68
C LEU A 187 8.43 50.00 40.17
N PHE A 188 8.87 51.15 40.74
CA PHE A 188 8.51 51.53 42.11
C PHE A 188 7.13 52.21 42.21
N GLU A 189 6.53 52.63 41.09
CA GLU A 189 5.17 53.12 41.00
C GLU A 189 4.16 51.97 40.90
N GLU A 190 2.89 52.27 41.27
CA GLU A 190 1.81 51.27 41.12
C GLU A 190 1.35 51.19 39.66
N ILE A 191 1.67 50.09 38.99
CA ILE A 191 1.32 49.86 37.58
C ILE A 191 0.08 48.94 37.54
N LYS A 192 -1.05 49.43 37.00
CA LYS A 192 -2.28 48.67 36.79
C LYS A 192 -2.51 48.43 35.31
N LEU A 193 -2.58 47.18 34.91
CA LEU A 193 -2.80 46.78 33.52
C LEU A 193 -4.19 46.17 33.34
N ASP A 194 -4.79 46.39 32.16
CA ASP A 194 -6.10 45.85 31.81
C ASP A 194 -5.96 44.37 31.37
N LYS A 195 -6.53 43.45 32.16
CA LYS A 195 -6.48 42.02 31.90
C LYS A 195 -7.05 41.58 30.54
N ASN A 196 -7.89 42.42 29.90
CA ASN A 196 -8.54 42.09 28.61
C ASN A 196 -7.77 42.62 27.41
N LYS A 197 -6.77 43.46 27.62
CA LYS A 197 -5.88 43.98 26.55
C LYS A 197 -4.62 43.13 26.41
N LYS A 198 -4.07 43.14 25.22
CA LYS A 198 -2.75 42.54 24.97
C LYS A 198 -1.68 43.53 25.33
N HIS A 199 -0.72 43.11 26.14
CA HIS A 199 0.39 43.94 26.59
C HIS A 199 1.73 43.40 26.09
N ASN A 200 2.68 44.31 25.81
CA ASN A 200 4.09 44.03 25.65
C ASN A 200 4.80 44.65 26.86
N ILE A 201 5.62 43.86 27.55
CA ILE A 201 6.34 44.27 28.73
C ILE A 201 7.82 43.97 28.56
N GLU A 202 8.67 44.96 28.51
CA GLU A 202 10.11 44.84 28.40
C GLU A 202 10.81 45.47 29.60
N VAL A 203 11.65 44.68 30.29
CA VAL A 203 12.45 45.22 31.42
C VAL A 203 13.69 45.92 30.85
N VAL A 204 13.94 47.15 31.24
CA VAL A 204 15.15 47.88 30.86
C VAL A 204 16.31 47.37 31.71
N VAL A 205 17.24 46.65 31.08
CA VAL A 205 18.39 46.03 31.77
C VAL A 205 19.53 47.04 31.91
N ASP A 206 19.89 47.76 30.83
CA ASP A 206 20.96 48.74 30.87
C ASP A 206 20.72 49.88 29.85
N ARG A 207 21.44 51.00 30.06
CA ARG A 207 21.46 52.17 29.18
C ARG A 207 22.91 52.56 28.91
N LEU A 208 23.29 52.46 27.64
CA LEU A 208 24.69 52.58 27.22
C LEU A 208 24.83 53.64 26.11
N VAL A 209 26.05 54.13 25.96
CA VAL A 209 26.44 54.93 24.79
C VAL A 209 27.51 54.17 24.06
N VAL A 210 27.32 53.95 22.77
CA VAL A 210 28.20 53.11 21.95
C VAL A 210 29.58 53.71 21.89
N ASN A 211 30.58 53.00 22.39
CA ASN A 211 31.99 53.21 22.23
C ASN A 211 32.75 51.91 22.48
N GLU A 212 34.02 51.78 22.09
CA GLU A 212 34.80 50.55 22.25
C GLU A 212 34.95 50.07 23.70
N SER A 213 34.93 50.99 24.68
CA SER A 213 35.14 50.64 26.11
C SER A 213 33.98 49.93 26.77
N ILE A 214 32.79 49.92 26.17
CA ILE A 214 31.59 49.29 26.77
C ILE A 214 31.47 47.80 26.44
N ARG A 215 32.37 47.20 25.67
CA ARG A 215 32.24 45.82 25.17
C ARG A 215 31.89 44.81 26.29
N SER A 216 32.66 44.82 27.39
CA SER A 216 32.41 43.88 28.49
C SER A 216 31.06 44.13 29.17
N ARG A 217 30.73 45.39 29.46
CA ARG A 217 29.46 45.75 30.09
C ARG A 217 28.26 45.47 29.18
N LEU A 218 28.41 45.67 27.88
CA LEU A 218 27.37 45.34 26.91
C LEU A 218 27.12 43.82 26.85
N ALA A 219 28.19 43.01 26.88
CA ALA A 219 28.08 41.55 26.92
C ALA A 219 27.31 41.07 28.17
N ASP A 220 27.70 41.59 29.36
CA ASP A 220 27.02 41.30 30.62
C ASP A 220 25.53 41.69 30.61
N SER A 221 25.22 42.84 29.98
CA SER A 221 23.85 43.35 29.87
C SER A 221 23.01 42.47 28.93
N ILE A 222 23.60 41.99 27.81
CA ILE A 222 22.95 41.06 26.85
C ILE A 222 22.73 39.73 27.51
N GLU A 223 23.73 39.14 28.21
CA GLU A 223 23.55 37.88 28.96
C GLU A 223 22.45 37.97 30.01
N THR A 224 22.38 39.12 30.72
CA THR A 224 21.33 39.35 31.71
C THR A 224 19.95 39.47 31.05
N ALA A 225 19.85 40.20 29.95
CA ALA A 225 18.62 40.36 29.19
C ALA A 225 18.13 39.02 28.62
N THR A 226 19.03 38.23 28.06
CA THR A 226 18.70 36.91 27.50
C THR A 226 18.25 35.91 28.57
N ARG A 227 18.83 35.95 29.76
CA ARG A 227 18.43 35.14 30.89
C ARG A 227 16.99 35.46 31.34
N LEU A 228 16.63 36.75 31.42
CA LEU A 228 15.29 37.21 31.79
C LEU A 228 14.24 36.87 30.77
N SER A 229 14.55 37.03 29.50
CA SER A 229 13.62 36.90 28.37
C SER A 229 13.61 35.52 27.71
N LYS A 230 14.39 34.56 28.20
CA LYS A 230 14.61 33.26 27.60
C LYS A 230 15.15 33.35 26.16
N GLY A 231 16.26 34.06 25.98
CA GLY A 231 17.00 34.12 24.75
C GLY A 231 16.73 35.30 23.82
N ILE A 232 15.86 36.24 24.16
CA ILE A 232 15.52 37.38 23.31
C ILE A 232 16.01 38.69 23.93
N VAL A 233 16.63 39.58 23.15
CA VAL A 233 17.08 40.91 23.57
C VAL A 233 16.53 41.98 22.63
N ILE A 234 16.08 43.08 23.15
CA ILE A 234 15.73 44.27 22.37
C ILE A 234 16.79 45.34 22.63
N CYS A 235 17.43 45.79 21.58
CA CYS A 235 18.24 47.00 21.61
C CYS A 235 17.42 48.14 21.05
N ASN A 236 16.97 49.04 21.93
CA ASN A 236 16.33 50.27 21.51
C ASN A 236 17.39 51.32 21.23
N ILE A 237 17.45 51.81 20.02
CA ILE A 237 18.33 52.89 19.58
C ILE A 237 17.50 54.16 19.65
N LEU A 238 17.91 55.10 20.52
CA LEU A 238 17.18 56.39 20.63
C LEU A 238 17.19 57.07 19.24
N ASP A 239 16.00 57.50 18.82
CA ASP A 239 15.72 58.15 17.53
C ASP A 239 15.75 57.25 16.26
N LYS A 240 16.12 55.96 16.37
CA LYS A 240 16.12 55.03 15.24
C LYS A 240 15.15 53.86 15.41
N GLY A 241 14.73 53.55 16.67
CA GLY A 241 13.76 52.46 16.97
C GLY A 241 14.38 51.19 17.59
N ASP A 242 13.58 50.11 17.62
CA ASP A 242 13.96 48.83 18.24
C ASP A 242 14.58 47.89 17.24
N GLU A 243 15.73 47.32 17.60
CA GLU A 243 16.33 46.19 16.93
C GLU A 243 16.30 44.96 17.83
N LEU A 244 15.75 43.82 17.32
CA LEU A 244 15.53 42.63 18.12
C LEU A 244 16.59 41.60 17.78
N PHE A 245 17.22 41.02 18.79
CA PHE A 245 18.20 39.97 18.73
C PHE A 245 17.70 38.72 19.46
N SER A 246 18.13 37.54 19.04
CA SER A 246 17.76 36.28 19.68
C SER A 246 18.93 35.31 19.70
N LEU A 247 19.16 34.69 20.86
CA LEU A 247 20.04 33.54 21.02
C LEU A 247 19.40 32.23 20.54
N ASP A 248 18.06 32.18 20.50
CA ASP A 248 17.29 31.04 19.96
C ASP A 248 16.89 31.33 18.53
N TYR A 249 16.53 30.26 17.81
CA TYR A 249 15.89 30.38 16.51
C TYR A 249 14.51 30.99 16.63
N ALA A 250 14.38 32.30 16.58
CA ALA A 250 13.12 33.01 16.75
C ALA A 250 12.89 34.05 15.65
N CYS A 251 11.65 34.15 15.17
CA CYS A 251 11.24 35.20 14.24
C CYS A 251 10.92 36.48 15.05
N PRO A 252 11.61 37.59 14.75
CA PRO A 252 11.41 38.85 15.45
C PRO A 252 9.98 39.42 15.30
N GLU A 253 9.36 39.22 14.12
CA GLU A 253 8.04 39.81 13.81
C GLU A 253 6.87 39.00 14.39
N HIS A 254 6.95 37.64 14.34
CA HIS A 254 5.84 36.76 14.69
C HIS A 254 6.01 36.00 16.00
N GLY A 255 7.15 36.14 16.67
CA GLY A 255 7.44 35.49 17.94
C GLY A 255 7.42 33.94 17.88
N VAL A 256 7.53 33.37 16.67
CA VAL A 256 7.69 31.93 16.49
C VAL A 256 9.10 31.56 16.86
N SER A 257 9.29 30.73 17.87
CA SER A 257 10.58 30.22 18.33
C SER A 257 10.69 28.73 18.07
N ILE A 258 11.87 28.30 17.65
CA ILE A 258 12.27 26.91 17.50
C ILE A 258 13.28 26.63 18.61
N GLU A 259 12.85 25.86 19.63
CA GLU A 259 13.66 25.62 20.84
C GLU A 259 14.93 24.84 20.52
N GLU A 260 14.82 23.80 19.72
CA GLU A 260 15.95 22.93 19.31
C GLU A 260 15.65 22.21 17.98
N MET A 261 16.59 22.28 17.04
CA MET A 261 16.52 21.48 15.82
C MET A 261 17.03 20.05 16.07
N SER A 262 16.13 19.15 16.43
CA SER A 262 16.43 17.74 16.69
C SER A 262 15.74 16.82 15.67
N PRO A 263 16.25 15.59 15.42
CA PRO A 263 15.63 14.65 14.47
C PRO A 263 14.17 14.29 14.80
N ARG A 264 13.76 14.37 16.09
CA ARG A 264 12.35 14.12 16.51
C ARG A 264 11.38 15.18 15.97
N MET A 265 11.85 16.40 15.70
CA MET A 265 11.07 17.49 15.10
C MET A 265 10.59 17.16 13.69
N PHE A 266 11.33 16.33 12.96
CA PHE A 266 11.00 15.90 11.60
C PHE A 266 10.32 14.54 11.54
N SER A 267 9.91 13.97 12.69
CA SER A 267 9.21 12.70 12.74
C SER A 267 7.70 12.89 12.81
N PHE A 268 6.98 12.41 11.81
CA PHE A 268 5.51 12.40 11.84
C PHE A 268 4.93 11.30 12.75
N ASN A 269 5.75 10.38 13.27
CA ASN A 269 5.36 9.40 14.27
C ASN A 269 5.56 9.90 15.71
N ASN A 270 6.19 11.06 15.89
CA ASN A 270 6.41 11.67 17.17
C ASN A 270 5.47 12.89 17.34
N PRO A 271 4.76 13.04 18.47
CA PRO A 271 3.85 14.18 18.70
C PRO A 271 4.50 15.55 18.55
N TYR A 272 5.82 15.64 18.77
CA TYR A 272 6.57 16.89 18.67
C TYR A 272 6.66 17.40 17.21
N GLY A 273 6.87 16.51 16.25
CA GLY A 273 6.99 16.86 14.83
C GLY A 273 5.71 16.68 14.03
N ALA A 274 4.76 15.88 14.51
CA ALA A 274 3.54 15.54 13.79
C ALA A 274 2.57 16.71 13.67
N CYS A 275 1.83 16.78 12.59
CA CYS A 275 0.69 17.67 12.45
C CYS A 275 -0.33 17.39 13.56
N LYS A 276 -0.68 18.38 14.36
CA LYS A 276 -1.57 18.21 15.51
C LYS A 276 -2.96 17.73 15.12
N ARG A 277 -3.49 18.15 13.96
CA ARG A 277 -4.84 17.82 13.51
C ARG A 277 -4.97 16.35 13.07
N CYS A 278 -4.06 15.83 12.27
CA CYS A 278 -4.10 14.44 11.76
C CYS A 278 -3.17 13.49 12.52
N SER A 279 -2.50 13.94 13.59
CA SER A 279 -1.57 13.13 14.37
C SER A 279 -0.55 12.39 13.51
N GLY A 280 -0.08 13.03 12.44
CA GLY A 280 0.93 12.46 11.51
C GLY A 280 0.39 11.51 10.44
N LEU A 281 -0.93 11.34 10.30
CA LEU A 281 -1.52 10.50 9.26
C LEU A 281 -1.56 11.17 7.88
N GLY A 282 -1.67 12.50 7.83
CA GLY A 282 -1.78 13.28 6.59
C GLY A 282 -3.16 13.26 5.95
N THR A 283 -4.03 12.35 6.39
CA THR A 283 -5.39 12.16 5.89
C THR A 283 -6.39 11.96 7.01
N PHE A 284 -7.67 12.11 6.69
CA PHE A 284 -8.81 11.76 7.55
C PHE A 284 -9.78 10.88 6.81
N MET A 285 -10.50 10.05 7.53
CA MET A 285 -11.69 9.38 7.04
C MET A 285 -12.88 10.33 7.18
N GLU A 286 -13.47 10.73 6.06
CA GLU A 286 -14.65 11.58 6.00
C GLU A 286 -15.78 10.88 5.27
N ILE A 287 -17.03 11.14 5.68
CA ILE A 287 -18.21 10.60 5.00
C ILE A 287 -18.42 11.39 3.71
N ASP A 288 -18.50 10.69 2.57
CA ASP A 288 -18.70 11.28 1.25
C ASP A 288 -20.20 11.32 0.90
N GLU A 289 -20.72 12.51 0.59
CA GLU A 289 -22.12 12.71 0.16
C GLU A 289 -22.48 11.83 -1.03
N ASN A 290 -21.56 11.64 -1.97
CA ASN A 290 -21.82 10.84 -3.18
C ASN A 290 -21.84 9.34 -2.89
N LEU A 291 -21.21 8.88 -1.80
CA LEU A 291 -21.35 7.50 -1.34
C LEU A 291 -22.62 7.30 -0.51
N VAL A 292 -23.06 8.33 0.22
CA VAL A 292 -24.34 8.33 0.94
C VAL A 292 -25.51 8.35 -0.06
N VAL A 293 -25.41 9.16 -1.13
CA VAL A 293 -26.41 9.28 -2.20
C VAL A 293 -25.77 8.96 -3.56
N PRO A 294 -25.50 7.68 -3.86
CA PRO A 294 -24.73 7.31 -5.06
C PRO A 294 -25.50 7.52 -6.38
N ASN A 295 -26.81 7.44 -6.34
CA ASN A 295 -27.65 7.67 -7.50
C ASN A 295 -28.73 8.72 -7.21
N LYS A 296 -28.50 9.95 -7.68
CA LYS A 296 -29.41 11.08 -7.48
C LYS A 296 -30.67 11.02 -8.32
N LYS A 297 -30.75 10.10 -9.31
CA LYS A 297 -31.96 9.83 -10.11
C LYS A 297 -33.01 9.02 -9.37
N LEU A 298 -32.60 8.33 -8.29
CA LEU A 298 -33.54 7.61 -7.42
C LEU A 298 -34.20 8.56 -6.42
N SER A 299 -35.42 8.24 -6.03
CA SER A 299 -36.12 8.89 -4.93
C SER A 299 -35.68 8.30 -3.57
N ILE A 300 -35.96 9.02 -2.48
CA ILE A 300 -35.66 8.54 -1.12
C ILE A 300 -36.41 7.23 -0.81
N ASN A 301 -37.67 7.12 -1.25
CA ASN A 301 -38.47 5.88 -1.10
C ASN A 301 -37.91 4.73 -1.94
N GLN A 302 -37.25 5.00 -3.05
CA GLN A 302 -36.55 4.00 -3.87
C GLN A 302 -35.16 3.65 -3.33
N GLY A 303 -34.76 4.21 -2.18
CA GLY A 303 -33.48 3.92 -1.55
C GLY A 303 -32.30 4.71 -2.13
N ALA A 304 -32.50 5.97 -2.49
CA ALA A 304 -31.41 6.86 -2.88
C ALA A 304 -30.33 7.02 -1.80
N ILE A 305 -30.75 6.97 -0.51
CA ILE A 305 -29.81 7.06 0.64
C ILE A 305 -29.36 5.64 1.00
N LYS A 306 -28.07 5.36 0.80
CA LYS A 306 -27.44 4.05 1.02
C LYS A 306 -26.64 3.96 2.33
N ALA A 307 -26.96 4.78 3.32
CA ALA A 307 -26.29 4.78 4.61
C ALA A 307 -26.93 3.81 5.62
N SER A 308 -26.11 3.16 6.44
CA SER A 308 -26.55 2.21 7.47
C SER A 308 -27.55 2.83 8.44
N GLY A 309 -28.74 2.23 8.53
CA GLY A 309 -29.85 2.72 9.36
C GLY A 309 -30.69 3.85 8.74
N TRP A 310 -30.32 4.38 7.58
CA TRP A 310 -31.01 5.49 6.91
C TRP A 310 -31.62 5.14 5.55
N ASN A 311 -31.51 3.88 5.11
CA ASN A 311 -32.16 3.43 3.88
C ASN A 311 -33.64 3.13 4.11
N VAL A 312 -34.53 3.93 3.51
CA VAL A 312 -36.00 3.76 3.65
C VAL A 312 -36.49 2.52 2.90
N ALA A 313 -35.85 2.17 1.78
CA ALA A 313 -36.22 0.98 0.99
C ALA A 313 -35.98 -0.34 1.77
N ASP A 314 -35.06 -0.36 2.73
CA ASP A 314 -34.79 -1.52 3.60
C ASP A 314 -35.73 -1.59 4.82
N GLY A 315 -36.78 -0.76 4.85
CA GLY A 315 -37.83 -0.79 5.90
C GLY A 315 -37.50 0.02 7.16
N SER A 316 -36.53 0.96 7.13
CA SER A 316 -36.23 1.81 8.29
C SER A 316 -37.38 2.79 8.60
N SER A 317 -38.22 2.45 9.54
CA SER A 317 -39.38 3.29 10.00
C SER A 317 -38.90 4.61 10.65
N ILE A 318 -37.74 4.61 11.30
CA ILE A 318 -37.16 5.80 11.94
C ILE A 318 -36.67 6.80 10.88
N ALA A 319 -35.91 6.34 9.90
CA ALA A 319 -35.45 7.17 8.79
C ALA A 319 -36.63 7.80 8.04
N LYS A 320 -37.66 7.01 7.75
CA LYS A 320 -38.85 7.47 7.05
C LYS A 320 -39.57 8.59 7.83
N MET A 321 -39.73 8.44 9.14
CA MET A 321 -40.33 9.45 10.02
C MET A 321 -39.59 10.81 9.97
N TYR A 322 -38.24 10.78 10.01
CA TYR A 322 -37.44 12.01 9.91
C TYR A 322 -37.57 12.64 8.53
N PHE A 323 -37.45 11.85 7.47
CA PHE A 323 -37.50 12.37 6.11
C PHE A 323 -38.87 12.88 5.71
N GLU A 324 -39.97 12.26 6.18
CA GLU A 324 -41.34 12.79 5.98
C GLU A 324 -41.55 14.15 6.67
N ALA A 325 -41.00 14.31 7.88
CA ALA A 325 -41.05 15.58 8.58
C ALA A 325 -40.26 16.70 7.86
N ILE A 326 -39.05 16.36 7.36
CA ILE A 326 -38.22 17.27 6.58
C ILE A 326 -38.92 17.63 5.25
N ALA A 327 -39.44 16.63 4.56
CA ALA A 327 -40.17 16.80 3.30
C ALA A 327 -41.34 17.77 3.43
N LYS A 328 -42.09 17.66 4.53
CA LYS A 328 -43.20 18.56 4.86
C LYS A 328 -42.72 19.99 5.15
N GLU A 329 -41.62 20.13 5.87
CA GLU A 329 -41.05 21.45 6.28
C GLU A 329 -40.46 22.21 5.10
N TYR A 330 -39.79 21.49 4.18
CA TYR A 330 -39.09 22.06 3.02
C TYR A 330 -39.88 21.95 1.71
N GLY A 331 -41.11 21.42 1.72
CA GLY A 331 -42.07 21.43 0.60
C GLY A 331 -41.71 20.52 -0.56
N PHE A 332 -41.28 19.25 -0.30
CA PHE A 332 -40.99 18.27 -1.35
C PHE A 332 -41.61 16.88 -1.03
N SER A 333 -41.64 15.99 -2.01
CA SER A 333 -42.09 14.60 -1.86
C SER A 333 -40.91 13.65 -1.81
N LEU A 334 -40.98 12.59 -0.96
CA LEU A 334 -39.99 11.51 -0.89
C LEU A 334 -39.95 10.62 -2.15
N ASP A 335 -40.94 10.75 -3.04
CA ASP A 335 -40.99 10.03 -4.33
C ASP A 335 -40.32 10.82 -5.47
N MET A 336 -39.90 12.06 -5.24
CA MET A 336 -39.12 12.82 -6.20
C MET A 336 -37.67 12.36 -6.24
N PRO A 337 -37.00 12.28 -7.42
CA PRO A 337 -35.57 12.06 -7.54
C PRO A 337 -34.78 13.08 -6.73
N VAL A 338 -33.71 12.65 -6.08
CA VAL A 338 -32.89 13.53 -5.21
C VAL A 338 -32.33 14.75 -5.99
N GLU A 339 -32.04 14.60 -7.27
CA GLU A 339 -31.55 15.69 -8.14
C GLU A 339 -32.59 16.83 -8.33
N MET A 340 -33.87 16.54 -8.15
CA MET A 340 -34.99 17.50 -8.28
C MET A 340 -35.39 18.12 -6.94
N LEU A 341 -34.82 17.65 -5.80
CA LEU A 341 -35.17 18.17 -4.48
C LEU A 341 -34.62 19.58 -4.26
N PRO A 342 -35.29 20.42 -3.44
CA PRO A 342 -34.76 21.71 -3.03
C PRO A 342 -33.38 21.54 -2.31
N LYS A 343 -32.41 22.38 -2.66
CA LYS A 343 -31.04 22.31 -2.08
C LYS A 343 -31.05 22.34 -0.54
N ASP A 344 -31.89 23.17 0.05
CA ASP A 344 -32.03 23.28 1.51
C ASP A 344 -32.64 22.03 2.11
N GLY A 345 -33.55 21.34 1.42
CA GLY A 345 -34.12 20.05 1.82
C GLY A 345 -33.05 18.95 1.82
N VAL A 346 -32.26 18.86 0.74
CA VAL A 346 -31.14 17.90 0.64
C VAL A 346 -30.09 18.19 1.76
N ARG A 347 -29.77 19.48 1.98
CA ARG A 347 -28.83 19.86 3.04
C ARG A 347 -29.37 19.50 4.43
N ALA A 348 -30.68 19.70 4.67
CA ALA A 348 -31.30 19.33 5.94
C ALA A 348 -31.29 17.80 6.16
N ILE A 349 -31.47 17.00 5.13
CA ILE A 349 -31.34 15.54 5.21
C ILE A 349 -29.91 15.12 5.54
N LEU A 350 -28.92 15.67 4.83
CA LEU A 350 -27.52 15.24 4.96
C LEU A 350 -26.85 15.81 6.22
N TYR A 351 -27.01 17.09 6.50
CA TYR A 351 -26.29 17.81 7.56
C TYR A 351 -27.15 18.26 8.74
N GLY A 352 -28.47 18.06 8.66
CA GLY A 352 -29.39 18.39 9.72
C GLY A 352 -30.07 19.74 9.63
N THR A 353 -30.97 20.00 10.58
CA THR A 353 -31.83 21.19 10.60
C THR A 353 -31.22 22.39 11.32
N ASN A 354 -29.93 22.35 11.70
CA ASN A 354 -29.19 23.40 12.38
C ASN A 354 -29.94 23.98 13.61
N GLY A 355 -30.49 23.09 14.47
CA GLY A 355 -31.26 23.45 15.67
C GLY A 355 -32.71 23.82 15.40
N LYS A 356 -33.16 23.89 14.13
CA LYS A 356 -34.57 24.11 13.84
C LYS A 356 -35.36 22.84 14.20
N LYS A 357 -36.31 22.99 15.13
CA LYS A 357 -37.18 21.92 15.61
C LYS A 357 -38.23 21.57 14.55
N ILE A 358 -38.33 20.34 14.15
CA ILE A 358 -39.33 19.80 13.21
C ILE A 358 -40.31 18.89 13.94
N LYS A 359 -41.56 18.88 13.48
CA LYS A 359 -42.66 18.08 14.09
C LYS A 359 -42.73 16.74 13.39
N MET A 360 -42.39 15.68 14.09
CA MET A 360 -42.39 14.28 13.62
C MET A 360 -43.58 13.49 14.16
N LYS A 361 -44.14 12.59 13.35
CA LYS A 361 -45.22 11.69 13.75
C LYS A 361 -44.69 10.26 13.72
N ARG A 362 -44.58 9.63 14.90
CA ARG A 362 -44.25 8.21 15.00
C ARG A 362 -45.52 7.39 15.09
N VAL A 363 -45.66 6.44 14.18
CA VAL A 363 -46.75 5.47 14.19
C VAL A 363 -46.17 4.10 14.56
N THR A 364 -46.70 3.46 15.61
CA THR A 364 -46.30 2.14 16.06
C THR A 364 -47.55 1.26 16.11
N ALA A 365 -47.36 -0.06 16.24
CA ALA A 365 -48.49 -1.00 16.41
C ALA A 365 -49.39 -0.71 17.65
N TYR A 366 -48.88 0.05 18.62
CA TYR A 366 -49.54 0.38 19.89
C TYR A 366 -50.06 1.82 19.99
N GLY A 367 -49.93 2.64 18.91
CA GLY A 367 -50.43 4.00 18.89
C GLY A 367 -49.56 4.98 18.07
N SER A 368 -50.03 6.24 17.97
CA SER A 368 -49.28 7.29 17.28
C SER A 368 -48.94 8.43 18.28
N GLY A 369 -47.70 8.89 18.26
CA GLY A 369 -47.22 10.01 19.02
C GLY A 369 -46.62 11.09 18.14
N THR A 370 -46.68 12.36 18.58
CA THR A 370 -46.04 13.47 17.89
C THR A 370 -44.85 13.98 18.74
N TYR A 371 -43.70 14.08 18.15
CA TYR A 371 -42.47 14.57 18.76
C TYR A 371 -42.02 15.84 18.04
N THR A 372 -41.43 16.75 18.78
CA THR A 372 -40.83 17.97 18.22
C THR A 372 -39.36 17.97 18.63
N ASN A 373 -38.46 17.74 17.67
CA ASN A 373 -37.02 17.74 17.91
C ASN A 373 -36.30 18.26 16.68
N ASP A 374 -35.04 18.61 16.83
CA ASP A 374 -34.14 18.88 15.72
C ASP A 374 -33.61 17.55 15.11
N PHE A 375 -33.08 17.64 13.93
CA PHE A 375 -32.46 16.52 13.23
C PHE A 375 -30.99 16.83 13.00
N GLU A 376 -30.11 15.96 13.50
CA GLU A 376 -28.66 16.15 13.38
C GLU A 376 -28.12 15.95 11.95
N GLY A 377 -28.86 15.29 11.08
CA GLY A 377 -28.43 14.92 9.70
C GLY A 377 -27.81 13.55 9.62
N VAL A 378 -27.94 12.93 8.43
CA VAL A 378 -27.42 11.57 8.18
C VAL A 378 -25.91 11.53 8.36
N ILE A 379 -25.15 12.49 7.80
CA ILE A 379 -23.69 12.56 7.86
C ILE A 379 -23.20 12.75 9.29
N ASN A 380 -23.78 13.69 10.02
CA ASN A 380 -23.38 13.95 11.40
C ASN A 380 -23.71 12.77 12.32
N ASN A 381 -24.87 12.13 12.13
CA ASN A 381 -25.23 10.90 12.84
C ASN A 381 -24.22 9.76 12.59
N LEU A 382 -23.87 9.50 11.34
CA LEU A 382 -22.90 8.48 10.99
C LEU A 382 -21.53 8.78 11.59
N LYS A 383 -21.08 10.05 11.56
CA LYS A 383 -19.81 10.47 12.14
C LYS A 383 -19.78 10.22 13.64
N ARG A 384 -20.80 10.66 14.38
CA ARG A 384 -20.92 10.41 15.82
C ARG A 384 -20.94 8.90 16.13
N ARG A 385 -21.74 8.11 15.39
CA ARG A 385 -21.80 6.66 15.56
C ARG A 385 -20.45 5.97 15.27
N TYR A 386 -19.68 6.47 14.32
CA TYR A 386 -18.33 5.95 14.01
C TYR A 386 -17.35 6.21 15.16
N GLU A 387 -17.41 7.41 15.76
CA GLU A 387 -16.56 7.80 16.89
C GLU A 387 -16.93 7.05 18.18
N GLU A 388 -18.21 6.89 18.48
CA GLU A 388 -18.73 6.30 19.72
C GLU A 388 -18.81 4.77 19.71
N SER A 389 -18.86 4.13 18.53
CA SER A 389 -19.04 2.69 18.44
C SER A 389 -17.79 1.89 18.83
N SER A 390 -17.96 0.91 19.71
CA SER A 390 -16.97 -0.12 20.03
C SER A 390 -17.06 -1.37 19.11
N SER A 391 -18.10 -1.48 18.28
CA SER A 391 -18.33 -2.61 17.39
C SER A 391 -17.57 -2.44 16.08
N GLU A 392 -16.62 -3.34 15.80
CA GLU A 392 -15.87 -3.36 14.53
C GLU A 392 -16.80 -3.51 13.31
N TRP A 393 -17.85 -4.34 13.43
CA TRP A 393 -18.83 -4.51 12.36
C TRP A 393 -19.58 -3.21 12.05
N ALA A 394 -20.02 -2.48 13.09
CA ALA A 394 -20.72 -1.21 12.91
C ALA A 394 -19.83 -0.13 12.31
N ARG A 395 -18.55 -0.09 12.69
CA ARG A 395 -17.55 0.81 12.07
C ARG A 395 -17.31 0.44 10.62
N ALA A 396 -17.07 -0.83 10.31
CA ALA A 396 -16.85 -1.30 8.95
C ALA A 396 -18.03 -1.00 8.01
N GLU A 397 -19.26 -1.08 8.50
CA GLU A 397 -20.45 -0.72 7.75
C GLU A 397 -20.51 0.79 7.44
N ILE A 398 -20.12 1.65 8.38
CA ILE A 398 -20.04 3.11 8.15
C ILE A 398 -18.87 3.45 7.21
N GLU A 399 -17.74 2.75 7.32
CA GLU A 399 -16.58 2.94 6.43
C GLU A 399 -16.91 2.74 4.96
N THR A 400 -17.97 1.98 4.62
CA THR A 400 -18.42 1.80 3.22
C THR A 400 -18.85 3.11 2.55
N VAL A 401 -19.21 4.12 3.32
CA VAL A 401 -19.61 5.46 2.85
C VAL A 401 -18.58 6.54 3.20
N MET A 402 -17.37 6.14 3.64
CA MET A 402 -16.27 7.05 3.95
C MET A 402 -15.20 7.04 2.87
N VAL A 403 -14.50 8.17 2.75
CA VAL A 403 -13.32 8.34 1.89
C VAL A 403 -12.17 8.95 2.67
N SER A 404 -10.96 8.63 2.25
CA SER A 404 -9.77 9.26 2.81
C SER A 404 -9.55 10.64 2.18
N SER A 405 -9.76 11.70 2.95
CA SER A 405 -9.55 13.09 2.55
C SER A 405 -8.20 13.63 3.02
N ARG A 406 -7.64 14.59 2.30
CA ARG A 406 -6.37 15.25 2.68
C ARG A 406 -6.57 16.09 3.93
N CYS A 407 -5.61 16.03 4.87
CA CYS A 407 -5.62 16.93 6.01
C CYS A 407 -5.55 18.40 5.55
N PRO A 408 -6.50 19.28 5.91
CA PRO A 408 -6.51 20.67 5.47
C PRO A 408 -5.32 21.48 6.00
N ASP A 409 -4.78 21.13 7.18
CA ASP A 409 -3.69 21.87 7.82
C ASP A 409 -2.33 21.50 7.16
N CYS A 410 -1.97 20.24 7.13
CA CYS A 410 -0.68 19.79 6.59
C CYS A 410 -0.72 19.39 5.11
N LYS A 411 -1.89 19.32 4.46
CA LYS A 411 -2.05 18.98 3.04
C LYS A 411 -1.33 17.69 2.62
N ARG A 412 -1.35 16.66 3.46
CA ARG A 412 -0.61 15.38 3.39
C ARG A 412 0.84 15.41 3.86
N ALA A 413 1.43 16.56 4.21
CA ALA A 413 2.82 16.62 4.66
C ALA A 413 3.09 15.91 6.00
N ARG A 414 2.04 15.58 6.76
CA ARG A 414 2.08 14.82 8.03
C ARG A 414 2.79 15.55 9.19
N LEU A 415 3.57 16.59 8.91
CA LEU A 415 4.40 17.34 9.84
C LEU A 415 3.76 18.64 10.26
N SER A 416 4.27 19.21 11.35
CA SER A 416 3.88 20.53 11.85
C SER A 416 4.37 21.66 10.93
N PRO A 417 3.73 22.84 10.92
CA PRO A 417 4.19 23.97 10.11
C PRO A 417 5.63 24.41 10.43
N ILE A 418 6.05 24.28 11.68
CA ILE A 418 7.43 24.60 12.13
C ILE A 418 8.42 23.63 11.51
N SER A 419 8.13 22.31 11.52
CA SER A 419 8.98 21.31 10.88
C SER A 419 9.10 21.50 9.37
N LEU A 420 8.02 21.94 8.73
CA LEU A 420 7.97 22.20 7.28
C LEU A 420 8.63 23.53 6.90
N SER A 421 8.91 24.41 7.84
CA SER A 421 9.61 25.67 7.56
C SER A 421 11.13 25.54 7.55
N VAL A 422 11.67 24.36 7.84
CA VAL A 422 13.13 24.10 7.76
C VAL A 422 13.45 23.56 6.37
N THR A 423 14.48 24.13 5.71
CA THR A 423 14.88 23.76 4.35
C THR A 423 16.35 23.35 4.27
N VAL A 424 16.65 22.47 3.33
CA VAL A 424 18.01 22.13 2.86
C VAL A 424 18.02 22.34 1.36
N GLY A 425 18.95 23.15 0.84
CA GLY A 425 18.95 23.50 -0.58
C GLY A 425 17.63 24.13 -1.07
N GLY A 426 16.95 24.89 -0.20
CA GLY A 426 15.67 25.56 -0.51
C GLY A 426 14.43 24.65 -0.51
N LYS A 427 14.55 23.36 -0.17
CA LYS A 427 13.40 22.43 -0.07
C LYS A 427 13.20 21.94 1.35
N ASN A 428 11.93 21.87 1.81
CA ASN A 428 11.62 21.20 3.07
C ASN A 428 11.63 19.68 2.90
N ILE A 429 11.63 18.95 4.02
CA ILE A 429 11.74 17.47 4.01
C ILE A 429 10.59 16.79 3.26
N TYR A 430 9.37 17.35 3.29
CA TYR A 430 8.23 16.78 2.58
C TYR A 430 8.31 17.05 1.07
N GLU A 431 8.72 18.26 0.67
CA GLU A 431 8.94 18.60 -0.74
C GLU A 431 10.02 17.71 -1.35
N PHE A 432 11.11 17.45 -0.62
CA PHE A 432 12.12 16.48 -1.01
C PHE A 432 11.49 15.10 -1.20
N CYS A 433 10.81 14.57 -0.20
CA CYS A 433 10.18 13.23 -0.28
C CYS A 433 9.10 13.10 -1.36
N CYS A 434 8.54 14.20 -1.88
CA CYS A 434 7.56 14.20 -2.97
C CYS A 434 8.18 14.18 -4.38
N MET A 435 9.49 14.36 -4.49
CA MET A 435 10.20 14.17 -5.75
C MET A 435 10.26 12.67 -6.09
N SER A 436 10.53 12.34 -7.35
CA SER A 436 10.87 10.98 -7.74
C SER A 436 12.29 10.65 -7.27
N ILE A 437 12.60 9.38 -7.09
CA ILE A 437 13.94 8.91 -6.66
C ILE A 437 15.03 9.45 -7.59
N SER A 438 14.78 9.53 -8.91
CA SER A 438 15.73 10.16 -9.83
C SER A 438 15.90 11.65 -9.58
N GLU A 439 14.79 12.40 -9.37
CA GLU A 439 14.86 13.84 -9.03
C GLU A 439 15.55 14.07 -7.66
N GLU A 440 15.34 13.16 -6.68
CA GLU A 440 16.02 13.21 -5.38
C GLU A 440 17.53 13.00 -5.51
N LEU A 441 17.97 12.05 -6.36
CA LEU A 441 19.39 11.82 -6.66
C LEU A 441 20.03 13.03 -7.33
N ASP A 442 19.37 13.60 -8.34
CA ASP A 442 19.86 14.79 -9.02
C ASP A 442 19.98 15.98 -8.05
N PHE A 443 19.00 16.17 -7.19
CA PHE A 443 19.00 17.20 -6.16
C PHE A 443 20.16 17.01 -5.17
N ILE A 444 20.36 15.80 -4.63
CA ILE A 444 21.47 15.50 -3.68
C ILE A 444 22.83 15.70 -4.33
N ASN A 445 22.98 15.39 -5.61
CA ASN A 445 24.22 15.57 -6.35
C ASN A 445 24.50 17.03 -6.71
N SER A 446 23.47 17.87 -6.81
CA SER A 446 23.56 19.31 -7.13
C SER A 446 23.61 20.22 -5.89
N LEU A 447 23.58 19.66 -4.67
CA LEU A 447 23.62 20.43 -3.44
C LEU A 447 24.96 21.17 -3.28
N GLU A 448 24.90 22.50 -3.28
CA GLU A 448 26.01 23.36 -2.91
C GLU A 448 26.00 23.57 -1.40
N LEU A 449 27.04 23.11 -0.72
CA LEU A 449 27.17 23.17 0.73
C LEU A 449 28.41 23.99 1.09
N THR A 450 28.33 24.77 2.15
CA THR A 450 29.47 25.44 2.78
C THR A 450 30.46 24.41 3.36
N GLU A 451 31.71 24.79 3.60
CA GLU A 451 32.72 23.89 4.20
C GLU A 451 32.24 23.28 5.54
N LYS A 452 31.56 24.07 6.36
CA LYS A 452 30.96 23.60 7.62
C LYS A 452 29.86 22.59 7.43
N GLU A 453 28.95 22.84 6.50
CA GLU A 453 27.84 21.92 6.18
C GLU A 453 28.37 20.63 5.53
N GLN A 454 29.41 20.69 4.71
CA GLN A 454 30.08 19.52 4.15
C GLN A 454 30.68 18.65 5.25
N LEU A 455 31.41 19.26 6.20
CA LEU A 455 32.01 18.53 7.31
C LEU A 455 30.93 17.77 8.15
N ILE A 456 29.79 18.37 8.37
CA ILE A 456 28.69 17.80 9.18
C ILE A 456 27.85 16.82 8.36
N GLY A 457 27.49 17.17 7.11
CA GLY A 457 26.51 16.48 6.33
C GLY A 457 27.01 15.36 5.42
N ASN A 458 28.32 15.33 5.10
CA ASN A 458 28.88 14.50 4.03
C ASN A 458 28.62 12.99 4.21
N LEU A 459 28.76 12.47 5.45
CA LEU A 459 28.48 11.07 5.77
C LEU A 459 27.00 10.73 5.58
N ILE A 460 26.10 11.63 6.03
CA ILE A 460 24.66 11.44 5.95
C ILE A 460 24.23 11.47 4.47
N ILE A 461 24.72 12.43 3.70
CA ILE A 461 24.45 12.59 2.28
C ILE A 461 24.93 11.37 1.48
N ARG A 462 26.10 10.82 1.81
CA ARG A 462 26.60 9.60 1.20
C ARG A 462 25.63 8.44 1.41
N GLU A 463 25.17 8.21 2.62
CA GLU A 463 24.22 7.15 2.96
C GLU A 463 22.88 7.31 2.23
N ILE A 464 22.36 8.54 2.13
CA ILE A 464 21.15 8.84 1.37
C ILE A 464 21.37 8.55 -0.12
N ARG A 465 22.49 9.01 -0.69
CA ARG A 465 22.84 8.82 -2.09
C ARG A 465 22.96 7.33 -2.44
N GLU A 466 23.65 6.56 -1.64
CA GLU A 466 23.82 5.13 -1.86
C GLU A 466 22.47 4.41 -1.89
N ARG A 467 21.59 4.64 -0.91
CA ARG A 467 20.26 4.04 -0.85
C ARG A 467 19.35 4.45 -2.01
N LEU A 468 19.36 5.74 -2.38
CA LEU A 468 18.62 6.22 -3.55
C LEU A 468 19.15 5.59 -4.85
N THR A 469 20.48 5.43 -4.98
CA THR A 469 21.10 4.78 -6.13
C THR A 469 20.65 3.32 -6.24
N PHE A 470 20.55 2.58 -5.13
CA PHE A 470 20.04 1.21 -5.16
C PHE A 470 18.58 1.14 -5.55
N LEU A 471 17.72 2.03 -5.05
CA LEU A 471 16.32 2.10 -5.47
C LEU A 471 16.20 2.39 -6.98
N ASN A 472 17.06 3.27 -7.51
CA ASN A 472 17.12 3.57 -8.94
C ASN A 472 17.58 2.35 -9.76
N SER A 473 18.57 1.59 -9.28
CA SER A 473 19.13 0.42 -9.97
C SER A 473 18.15 -0.77 -10.06
N VAL A 474 17.19 -0.88 -9.13
CA VAL A 474 16.12 -1.90 -9.20
C VAL A 474 14.87 -1.44 -9.96
N GLY A 475 14.95 -0.33 -10.71
CA GLY A 475 13.86 0.17 -11.55
C GLY A 475 12.72 0.83 -10.78
N LEU A 476 13.01 1.46 -9.63
CA LEU A 476 12.04 2.21 -8.82
C LEU A 476 12.25 3.74 -8.90
N ASP A 477 12.92 4.21 -9.95
CA ASP A 477 13.25 5.61 -10.23
C ASP A 477 12.06 6.57 -10.21
N TYR A 478 10.87 6.08 -10.58
CA TYR A 478 9.61 6.83 -10.63
C TYR A 478 8.90 6.98 -9.28
N LEU A 479 9.24 6.20 -8.27
CA LEU A 479 8.62 6.28 -6.94
C LEU A 479 9.04 7.56 -6.21
N SER A 480 8.25 7.95 -5.20
CA SER A 480 8.59 9.00 -4.26
C SER A 480 8.68 8.45 -2.83
N LEU A 481 9.57 8.99 -2.02
CA LEU A 481 9.73 8.59 -0.61
C LEU A 481 8.47 8.85 0.24
N ALA A 482 7.66 9.85 -0.15
CA ALA A 482 6.39 10.17 0.51
C ALA A 482 5.27 9.16 0.22
N ARG A 483 5.42 8.26 -0.77
CA ARG A 483 4.38 7.29 -1.14
C ARG A 483 4.11 6.31 0.00
N GLU A 484 2.84 6.09 0.29
CA GLU A 484 2.39 5.17 1.34
C GLU A 484 2.71 3.71 0.97
N ALA A 485 3.32 2.97 1.89
CA ALA A 485 3.71 1.57 1.68
C ALA A 485 2.51 0.66 1.34
N ALA A 486 1.33 0.96 1.89
CA ALA A 486 0.10 0.22 1.60
C ALA A 486 -0.42 0.37 0.15
N THR A 487 0.09 1.35 -0.60
CA THR A 487 -0.28 1.59 -2.01
C THR A 487 0.67 0.96 -3.02
N LEU A 488 1.72 0.30 -2.55
CA LEU A 488 2.71 -0.37 -3.39
C LEU A 488 2.15 -1.69 -3.93
N SER A 489 2.49 -2.02 -5.16
CA SER A 489 2.30 -3.38 -5.68
C SER A 489 3.23 -4.37 -4.96
N GLY A 490 2.93 -5.68 -5.05
CA GLY A 490 3.77 -6.73 -4.47
C GLY A 490 5.22 -6.64 -4.97
N GLY A 491 5.42 -6.49 -6.28
CA GLY A 491 6.74 -6.36 -6.88
C GLY A 491 7.48 -5.06 -6.49
N GLU A 492 6.78 -3.91 -6.38
CA GLU A 492 7.39 -2.67 -5.87
C GLU A 492 7.91 -2.84 -4.44
N ALA A 493 7.10 -3.44 -3.56
CA ALA A 493 7.49 -3.67 -2.17
C ALA A 493 8.67 -4.65 -2.04
N GLN A 494 8.70 -5.70 -2.85
CA GLN A 494 9.79 -6.67 -2.88
C GLN A 494 11.09 -6.02 -3.34
N ARG A 495 11.06 -5.21 -4.40
CA ARG A 495 12.24 -4.48 -4.89
C ARG A 495 12.76 -3.44 -3.90
N ILE A 496 11.87 -2.78 -3.15
CA ILE A 496 12.27 -1.90 -2.04
C ILE A 496 13.05 -2.69 -0.99
N ARG A 497 12.57 -3.87 -0.60
CA ARG A 497 13.31 -4.75 0.34
C ARG A 497 14.65 -5.19 -0.23
N LEU A 498 14.67 -5.59 -1.50
CA LEU A 498 15.91 -5.95 -2.20
C LEU A 498 16.91 -4.79 -2.16
N ALA A 499 16.50 -3.58 -2.54
CA ALA A 499 17.36 -2.39 -2.52
C ALA A 499 17.87 -2.08 -1.11
N THR A 500 17.04 -2.23 -0.08
CA THR A 500 17.44 -2.02 1.33
C THR A 500 18.49 -3.03 1.78
N GLN A 501 18.35 -4.30 1.38
CA GLN A 501 19.33 -5.35 1.72
C GLN A 501 20.66 -5.18 0.96
N ILE A 502 20.60 -4.78 -0.31
CA ILE A 502 21.80 -4.47 -1.11
C ILE A 502 22.58 -3.32 -0.46
N GLY A 503 21.88 -2.27 0.00
CA GLY A 503 22.47 -1.11 0.66
C GLY A 503 23.25 -1.44 1.93
N SER A 504 23.05 -2.64 2.52
CA SER A 504 23.83 -3.10 3.66
C SER A 504 25.25 -3.59 3.29
N SER A 505 25.55 -3.74 2.00
CA SER A 505 26.85 -4.22 1.46
C SER A 505 27.37 -5.50 2.11
N LEU A 506 26.48 -6.41 2.52
CA LEU A 506 26.85 -7.68 3.12
C LEU A 506 27.53 -8.59 2.10
N MET A 507 28.60 -9.25 2.48
CA MET A 507 29.36 -10.19 1.67
C MET A 507 29.27 -11.62 2.27
N GLY A 508 29.33 -12.64 1.42
CA GLY A 508 29.29 -14.03 1.85
C GLY A 508 27.91 -14.48 2.36
N VAL A 509 26.85 -13.81 1.97
CA VAL A 509 25.46 -14.09 2.35
C VAL A 509 24.77 -14.93 1.28
N LEU A 510 23.83 -15.77 1.69
CA LEU A 510 22.90 -16.48 0.81
C LEU A 510 21.60 -15.69 0.70
N TYR A 511 21.33 -15.07 -0.46
CA TYR A 511 20.07 -14.42 -0.76
C TYR A 511 19.11 -15.39 -1.44
N ILE A 512 17.87 -15.47 -0.97
CA ILE A 512 16.81 -16.28 -1.57
C ILE A 512 15.65 -15.34 -1.95
N LEU A 513 15.38 -15.26 -3.25
CA LEU A 513 14.39 -14.35 -3.83
C LEU A 513 13.24 -15.13 -4.47
N ASP A 514 12.01 -14.66 -4.25
CA ASP A 514 10.79 -15.24 -4.84
C ASP A 514 10.29 -14.34 -5.97
N GLU A 515 10.47 -14.78 -7.21
CA GLU A 515 9.99 -14.11 -8.43
C GLU A 515 10.25 -12.59 -8.48
N PRO A 516 11.48 -12.11 -8.36
CA PRO A 516 11.78 -10.67 -8.28
C PRO A 516 11.47 -9.90 -9.57
N SER A 517 11.27 -10.56 -10.71
CA SER A 517 10.90 -9.97 -12.02
C SER A 517 9.41 -9.62 -12.12
N ILE A 518 8.58 -9.99 -11.13
CA ILE A 518 7.13 -9.77 -11.15
C ILE A 518 6.75 -8.31 -11.39
N GLY A 519 5.81 -8.10 -12.33
CA GLY A 519 5.26 -6.78 -12.66
C GLY A 519 6.28 -5.84 -13.29
N LEU A 520 7.42 -6.36 -13.77
CA LEU A 520 8.41 -5.60 -14.50
C LEU A 520 8.17 -5.63 -16.01
N HIS A 521 8.33 -4.46 -16.62
CA HIS A 521 8.57 -4.38 -18.05
C HIS A 521 9.97 -4.90 -18.36
N GLN A 522 10.22 -5.50 -19.55
CA GLN A 522 11.52 -6.07 -19.91
C GLN A 522 12.68 -5.10 -19.74
N ARG A 523 12.50 -3.82 -20.06
CA ARG A 523 13.48 -2.76 -19.82
C ARG A 523 13.91 -2.66 -18.34
N ASP A 524 12.96 -2.80 -17.43
CA ASP A 524 13.22 -2.68 -16.00
C ASP A 524 13.79 -4.00 -15.45
N ASN A 525 13.48 -5.15 -16.10
CA ASN A 525 14.07 -6.46 -15.80
C ASN A 525 15.59 -6.47 -16.09
N ASP A 526 16.04 -5.85 -17.18
CA ASP A 526 17.47 -5.70 -17.47
C ASP A 526 18.24 -4.98 -16.34
N LYS A 527 17.65 -3.93 -15.74
CA LYS A 527 18.24 -3.23 -14.58
C LYS A 527 18.34 -4.17 -13.36
N LEU A 528 17.27 -4.93 -13.08
CA LEU A 528 17.25 -5.89 -11.99
C LEU A 528 18.33 -6.97 -12.17
N LEU A 529 18.45 -7.56 -13.35
CA LEU A 529 19.46 -8.57 -13.65
C LEU A 529 20.89 -8.05 -13.44
N ASN A 530 21.18 -6.81 -13.85
CA ASN A 530 22.48 -6.19 -13.61
C ASN A 530 22.75 -6.02 -12.11
N THR A 531 21.73 -5.70 -11.32
CA THR A 531 21.83 -5.58 -9.88
C THR A 531 22.08 -6.94 -9.21
N LEU A 532 21.39 -8.01 -9.64
CA LEU A 532 21.62 -9.36 -9.14
C LEU A 532 23.04 -9.87 -9.49
N ARG A 533 23.53 -9.60 -10.70
CA ARG A 533 24.91 -9.90 -11.08
C ARG A 533 25.92 -9.17 -10.20
N HIS A 534 25.68 -7.87 -9.93
CA HIS A 534 26.54 -7.11 -9.03
C HIS A 534 26.59 -7.71 -7.61
N LEU A 535 25.44 -8.12 -7.07
CA LEU A 535 25.39 -8.82 -5.77
C LEU A 535 26.21 -10.10 -5.76
N ARG A 536 26.14 -10.91 -6.82
CA ARG A 536 26.95 -12.11 -7.00
C ARG A 536 28.44 -11.76 -7.03
N ASP A 537 28.81 -10.75 -7.83
CA ASP A 537 30.20 -10.37 -8.08
C ASP A 537 30.93 -9.85 -6.83
N ILE A 538 30.21 -9.35 -5.84
CA ILE A 538 30.77 -9.00 -4.52
C ILE A 538 30.91 -10.20 -3.57
N GLY A 539 30.64 -11.44 -4.03
CA GLY A 539 30.88 -12.69 -3.28
C GLY A 539 29.65 -13.18 -2.51
N ASN A 540 28.45 -13.00 -3.03
CA ASN A 540 27.22 -13.57 -2.48
C ASN A 540 26.69 -14.71 -3.33
N THR A 541 25.97 -15.65 -2.71
CA THR A 541 25.21 -16.68 -3.40
C THR A 541 23.75 -16.23 -3.52
N LEU A 542 23.19 -16.29 -4.71
CA LEU A 542 21.81 -15.92 -4.97
C LEU A 542 21.02 -17.14 -5.46
N ILE A 543 19.96 -17.50 -4.77
CA ILE A 543 18.95 -18.46 -5.22
C ILE A 543 17.70 -17.68 -5.58
N VAL A 544 17.28 -17.77 -6.84
CA VAL A 544 16.11 -17.04 -7.37
C VAL A 544 15.10 -18.05 -7.86
N VAL A 545 13.92 -18.09 -7.27
CA VAL A 545 12.78 -18.83 -7.82
C VAL A 545 12.19 -18.00 -8.95
N GLU A 546 12.27 -18.48 -10.20
CA GLU A 546 11.88 -17.67 -11.36
C GLU A 546 11.30 -18.49 -12.52
N HIS A 547 10.52 -17.77 -13.34
CA HIS A 547 9.87 -18.26 -14.53
C HIS A 547 10.23 -17.47 -15.79
N ASP A 548 10.89 -16.31 -15.62
CA ASP A 548 11.28 -15.41 -16.70
C ASP A 548 12.46 -15.98 -17.49
N GLU A 549 12.32 -16.01 -18.84
CA GLU A 549 13.33 -16.56 -19.75
C GLU A 549 14.65 -15.79 -19.67
N ASP A 550 14.60 -14.45 -19.59
CA ASP A 550 15.81 -13.61 -19.55
C ASP A 550 16.60 -13.84 -18.27
N THR A 551 15.91 -14.01 -17.14
CA THR A 551 16.52 -14.36 -15.86
C THR A 551 17.17 -15.74 -15.88
N MET A 552 16.49 -16.75 -16.47
CA MET A 552 17.05 -18.10 -16.63
C MET A 552 18.31 -18.08 -17.51
N ARG A 553 18.29 -17.33 -18.62
CA ARG A 553 19.45 -17.18 -19.50
C ARG A 553 20.62 -16.41 -18.88
N ALA A 554 20.34 -15.56 -17.91
CA ALA A 554 21.34 -14.80 -17.17
C ALA A 554 21.97 -15.57 -16.00
N ALA A 555 21.39 -16.71 -15.61
CA ALA A 555 21.83 -17.54 -14.49
C ALA A 555 23.14 -18.28 -14.80
N ASP A 556 23.99 -18.44 -13.78
CA ASP A 556 25.20 -19.27 -13.85
C ASP A 556 24.83 -20.76 -13.72
N TYR A 557 23.73 -21.07 -12.99
CA TYR A 557 23.27 -22.42 -12.73
C TYR A 557 21.75 -22.47 -12.58
N ILE A 558 21.11 -23.50 -13.09
CA ILE A 558 19.67 -23.70 -13.04
C ILE A 558 19.35 -25.05 -12.40
N VAL A 559 18.33 -25.07 -11.55
CA VAL A 559 17.75 -26.27 -10.95
C VAL A 559 16.30 -26.38 -11.41
N ASP A 560 15.99 -27.36 -12.24
CA ASP A 560 14.64 -27.60 -12.77
C ASP A 560 13.93 -28.70 -11.98
N ILE A 561 12.79 -28.34 -11.34
CA ILE A 561 12.01 -29.21 -10.45
C ILE A 561 10.67 -29.55 -11.11
N GLY A 562 10.35 -30.82 -11.20
CA GLY A 562 9.17 -31.31 -11.88
C GLY A 562 8.85 -32.76 -11.58
N PRO A 563 8.40 -33.51 -12.60
CA PRO A 563 7.99 -33.11 -13.97
C PRO A 563 6.61 -32.42 -14.01
N GLY A 564 5.80 -32.58 -12.97
CA GLY A 564 4.44 -32.07 -12.85
C GLY A 564 4.30 -31.12 -11.64
N ALA A 565 3.06 -30.95 -11.19
CA ALA A 565 2.70 -30.16 -10.00
C ALA A 565 2.14 -31.07 -8.90
N GLY A 566 2.20 -30.63 -7.65
CA GLY A 566 1.69 -31.35 -6.48
C GLY A 566 2.33 -32.74 -6.32
N ILE A 567 1.53 -33.80 -6.25
CA ILE A 567 2.00 -35.19 -6.09
C ILE A 567 2.81 -35.72 -7.32
N HIS A 568 2.61 -35.11 -8.48
CA HIS A 568 3.36 -35.41 -9.71
C HIS A 568 4.60 -34.54 -9.88
N GLY A 569 4.88 -33.64 -8.94
CA GLY A 569 6.09 -32.83 -8.85
C GLY A 569 7.11 -33.40 -7.88
N GLY A 570 8.00 -32.55 -7.39
CA GLY A 570 8.91 -32.83 -6.31
C GLY A 570 10.13 -33.66 -6.68
N GLU A 571 10.46 -33.79 -7.97
CA GLU A 571 11.66 -34.50 -8.47
C GLU A 571 12.65 -33.50 -9.08
N LEU A 572 13.93 -33.75 -8.92
CA LEU A 572 14.98 -33.02 -9.63
C LEU A 572 15.03 -33.56 -11.08
N ILE A 573 14.65 -32.72 -12.05
CA ILE A 573 14.62 -33.10 -13.47
C ILE A 573 15.98 -32.89 -14.11
N ALA A 574 16.58 -31.73 -13.90
CA ALA A 574 17.88 -31.35 -14.40
C ALA A 574 18.51 -30.29 -13.53
N ALA A 575 19.83 -30.27 -13.44
CA ALA A 575 20.60 -29.23 -12.80
C ALA A 575 21.89 -28.99 -13.58
N GLY A 576 22.23 -27.73 -13.83
CA GLY A 576 23.40 -27.37 -14.63
C GLY A 576 23.26 -25.99 -15.26
N THR A 577 23.98 -25.76 -16.33
CA THR A 577 23.91 -24.55 -17.15
C THR A 577 22.61 -24.52 -17.98
N VAL A 578 22.33 -23.40 -18.61
CA VAL A 578 21.18 -23.27 -19.55
C VAL A 578 21.21 -24.35 -20.63
N ASP A 579 22.39 -24.66 -21.15
CA ASP A 579 22.57 -25.65 -22.21
C ASP A 579 22.27 -27.07 -21.70
N ASP A 580 22.62 -27.39 -20.46
CA ASP A 580 22.29 -28.67 -19.83
C ASP A 580 20.78 -28.85 -19.67
N ILE A 581 20.06 -27.78 -19.29
CA ILE A 581 18.59 -27.78 -19.18
C ILE A 581 17.94 -27.96 -20.56
N ILE A 582 18.44 -27.27 -21.59
CA ILE A 582 17.97 -27.40 -22.98
C ILE A 582 18.20 -28.81 -23.52
N ALA A 583 19.31 -29.46 -23.17
CA ALA A 583 19.63 -30.80 -23.59
C ALA A 583 18.75 -31.88 -22.92
N CYS A 584 18.15 -31.59 -21.78
CA CYS A 584 17.31 -32.56 -21.06
C CYS A 584 15.91 -32.66 -21.70
N GLU A 585 15.61 -33.73 -22.38
CA GLU A 585 14.29 -33.95 -23.04
C GLU A 585 13.12 -34.00 -22.08
N LYS A 586 13.33 -34.38 -20.81
CA LYS A 586 12.30 -34.46 -19.78
C LYS A 586 11.97 -33.06 -19.22
N SER A 587 12.85 -32.08 -19.40
CA SER A 587 12.63 -30.71 -18.91
C SER A 587 11.62 -29.98 -19.78
N ILE A 588 10.47 -29.63 -19.19
CA ILE A 588 9.46 -28.78 -19.84
C ILE A 588 10.05 -27.38 -20.05
N THR A 589 10.76 -26.86 -19.07
CA THR A 589 11.49 -25.57 -19.14
C THR A 589 12.47 -25.59 -20.31
N GLY A 590 13.27 -26.65 -20.46
CA GLY A 590 14.22 -26.82 -21.57
C GLY A 590 13.54 -26.87 -22.94
N GLN A 591 12.34 -27.45 -23.05
CA GLN A 591 11.58 -27.48 -24.30
C GLN A 591 11.11 -26.05 -24.72
N TYR A 592 10.77 -25.17 -23.78
CA TYR A 592 10.43 -23.77 -24.08
C TYR A 592 11.69 -22.94 -24.36
N LEU A 593 12.76 -23.07 -23.57
CA LEU A 593 14.04 -22.35 -23.78
C LEU A 593 14.69 -22.69 -25.13
N SER A 594 14.55 -23.93 -25.59
CA SER A 594 15.05 -24.37 -26.92
C SER A 594 14.15 -23.93 -28.07
N GLY A 595 12.92 -23.50 -27.82
CA GLY A 595 11.91 -23.20 -28.82
C GLY A 595 11.23 -24.43 -29.43
N LYS A 596 11.48 -25.64 -28.91
CA LYS A 596 10.74 -26.86 -29.30
C LYS A 596 9.25 -26.73 -28.99
N LYS A 597 8.92 -26.06 -27.89
CA LYS A 597 7.57 -25.60 -27.58
C LYS A 597 7.57 -24.09 -27.53
N SER A 598 6.52 -23.49 -28.06
CA SER A 598 6.32 -22.02 -27.99
C SER A 598 4.84 -21.71 -28.00
N ILE A 599 4.47 -20.56 -27.45
CA ILE A 599 3.13 -20.02 -27.54
C ILE A 599 2.98 -19.39 -28.93
N PRO A 600 2.04 -19.85 -29.76
CA PRO A 600 1.92 -19.39 -31.14
C PRO A 600 1.39 -17.95 -31.22
N VAL A 601 1.87 -17.22 -32.22
CA VAL A 601 1.25 -15.93 -32.60
C VAL A 601 0.02 -16.24 -33.45
N PRO A 602 -1.15 -15.66 -33.18
CA PRO A 602 -2.35 -15.89 -34.00
C PRO A 602 -2.15 -15.43 -35.45
N ASP A 603 -2.52 -16.26 -36.43
CA ASP A 603 -2.44 -15.92 -37.85
C ASP A 603 -3.31 -14.74 -38.24
N LYS A 604 -4.47 -14.61 -37.59
CA LYS A 604 -5.42 -13.52 -37.85
C LYS A 604 -5.87 -12.91 -36.51
N ARG A 605 -5.88 -11.57 -36.43
CA ARG A 605 -6.44 -10.86 -35.29
C ARG A 605 -7.96 -10.75 -35.43
N ARG A 606 -8.69 -10.87 -34.32
CA ARG A 606 -10.16 -10.73 -34.29
C ARG A 606 -10.58 -9.30 -34.64
N ASN A 607 -11.65 -9.16 -35.42
CA ASN A 607 -12.21 -7.84 -35.77
C ASN A 607 -13.04 -7.23 -34.63
N GLY A 608 -13.47 -8.08 -33.65
CA GLY A 608 -14.39 -7.66 -32.59
C GLY A 608 -15.84 -7.54 -33.09
N ASN A 609 -16.69 -6.96 -32.25
CA ASN A 609 -18.13 -6.77 -32.55
C ASN A 609 -18.48 -5.39 -33.17
N GLY A 610 -17.48 -4.58 -33.54
CA GLY A 610 -17.65 -3.24 -34.11
C GLY A 610 -17.96 -2.12 -33.11
N HIS A 611 -18.22 -2.44 -31.85
CA HIS A 611 -18.43 -1.47 -30.77
C HIS A 611 -17.14 -1.14 -30.05
N LYS A 612 -17.09 0.03 -29.43
CA LYS A 612 -15.95 0.47 -28.63
C LYS A 612 -16.40 1.16 -27.35
N LEU A 613 -15.61 1.01 -26.31
CA LEU A 613 -15.70 1.76 -25.08
C LEU A 613 -14.65 2.86 -25.10
N THR A 614 -15.04 4.11 -24.89
CA THR A 614 -14.13 5.25 -24.97
C THR A 614 -14.12 6.03 -23.66
N VAL A 615 -12.94 6.18 -23.08
CA VAL A 615 -12.67 7.02 -21.92
C VAL A 615 -12.11 8.35 -22.41
N PHE A 616 -12.71 9.48 -22.04
CA PHE A 616 -12.27 10.82 -22.40
C PHE A 616 -11.70 11.55 -21.20
N GLY A 617 -10.57 12.23 -21.40
CA GLY A 617 -9.96 13.12 -20.41
C GLY A 617 -9.52 12.41 -19.12
N ALA A 618 -9.02 11.17 -19.18
CA ALA A 618 -8.53 10.43 -18.03
C ALA A 618 -7.35 11.17 -17.36
N ALA A 619 -7.50 11.59 -16.09
CA ALA A 619 -6.57 12.49 -15.39
C ALA A 619 -6.30 12.07 -13.93
N GLU A 620 -6.47 10.80 -13.58
CA GLU A 620 -6.16 10.31 -12.24
C GLU A 620 -4.67 10.00 -12.09
N ASN A 621 -4.11 10.29 -10.93
CA ASN A 621 -2.70 10.13 -10.58
C ASN A 621 -1.77 10.82 -11.61
N ASN A 622 -0.98 10.06 -12.37
CA ASN A 622 -0.05 10.58 -13.36
C ASN A 622 -0.62 10.71 -14.78
N LEU A 623 -1.88 10.34 -15.01
CA LEU A 623 -2.52 10.43 -16.34
C LEU A 623 -2.69 11.89 -16.77
N LYS A 624 -2.33 12.19 -18.03
CA LYS A 624 -2.26 13.55 -18.61
C LYS A 624 -3.45 13.89 -19.51
N LYS A 625 -4.68 13.73 -18.98
CA LYS A 625 -5.94 13.95 -19.71
C LYS A 625 -5.99 13.21 -21.05
N ILE A 626 -5.76 11.90 -20.97
CA ILE A 626 -5.71 11.05 -22.17
C ILE A 626 -7.09 10.55 -22.57
N ASP A 627 -7.28 10.40 -23.88
CA ASP A 627 -8.44 9.74 -24.47
C ASP A 627 -8.05 8.33 -24.91
N VAL A 628 -8.83 7.33 -24.54
CA VAL A 628 -8.52 5.91 -24.77
C VAL A 628 -9.71 5.20 -25.36
N GLU A 629 -9.53 4.52 -26.50
CA GLU A 629 -10.52 3.66 -27.14
C GLU A 629 -10.19 2.18 -26.89
N ILE A 630 -11.15 1.42 -26.40
CA ILE A 630 -11.07 -0.01 -26.10
C ILE A 630 -12.07 -0.72 -27.00
N PRO A 631 -11.64 -1.46 -28.04
CA PRO A 631 -12.54 -2.21 -28.90
C PRO A 631 -13.17 -3.38 -28.15
N LEU A 632 -14.48 -3.59 -28.32
CA LEU A 632 -15.22 -4.66 -27.64
C LEU A 632 -15.22 -5.96 -28.46
N GLY A 633 -15.39 -7.11 -27.78
CA GLY A 633 -15.32 -8.43 -28.38
C GLY A 633 -13.91 -8.84 -28.84
N LYS A 634 -12.88 -8.30 -28.18
CA LYS A 634 -11.46 -8.56 -28.45
C LYS A 634 -10.69 -8.92 -27.19
N PHE A 635 -9.53 -9.52 -27.42
CA PHE A 635 -8.48 -9.63 -26.41
C PHE A 635 -7.60 -8.37 -26.45
N VAL A 636 -7.76 -7.49 -25.48
CA VAL A 636 -7.07 -6.19 -25.39
C VAL A 636 -6.03 -6.26 -24.28
N ALA A 637 -4.77 -5.90 -24.56
CA ALA A 637 -3.74 -5.78 -23.55
C ALA A 637 -3.32 -4.30 -23.35
N VAL A 638 -3.27 -3.88 -22.10
CA VAL A 638 -2.75 -2.58 -21.67
C VAL A 638 -1.32 -2.79 -21.20
N THR A 639 -0.38 -2.18 -21.91
CA THR A 639 1.07 -2.38 -21.75
C THR A 639 1.80 -1.10 -21.39
N GLY A 640 3.10 -1.16 -21.17
CA GLY A 640 3.97 -0.03 -20.89
C GLY A 640 4.82 -0.24 -19.64
N VAL A 641 5.83 0.61 -19.45
CA VAL A 641 6.79 0.53 -18.35
C VAL A 641 6.11 0.60 -16.97
N SER A 642 6.82 0.16 -15.93
CA SER A 642 6.33 0.25 -14.55
C SER A 642 6.04 1.71 -14.18
N GLY A 643 4.91 1.96 -13.49
CA GLY A 643 4.48 3.30 -13.12
C GLY A 643 3.96 4.20 -14.28
N SER A 644 3.75 3.67 -15.50
CA SER A 644 3.26 4.47 -16.65
C SER A 644 1.79 4.91 -16.56
N GLY A 645 1.01 4.36 -15.59
CA GLY A 645 -0.39 4.74 -15.35
C GLY A 645 -1.43 3.70 -15.77
N LYS A 646 -1.03 2.45 -16.09
CA LYS A 646 -1.93 1.34 -16.49
C LYS A 646 -3.05 1.09 -15.48
N SER A 647 -2.70 0.83 -14.22
CA SER A 647 -3.68 0.56 -13.16
C SER A 647 -4.54 1.80 -12.83
N SER A 648 -3.98 3.03 -12.99
CA SER A 648 -4.78 4.27 -12.85
C SER A 648 -5.87 4.37 -13.90
N LEU A 649 -5.59 3.98 -15.16
CA LEU A 649 -6.57 3.97 -16.24
C LEU A 649 -7.60 2.85 -16.05
N VAL A 650 -7.12 1.62 -15.86
CA VAL A 650 -7.97 0.42 -15.88
C VAL A 650 -8.71 0.23 -14.56
N ASN A 651 -7.99 0.20 -13.42
CA ASN A 651 -8.57 -0.14 -12.13
C ASN A 651 -9.23 1.07 -11.45
N GLU A 652 -8.56 2.25 -11.45
CA GLU A 652 -9.07 3.42 -10.73
C GLU A 652 -10.19 4.15 -11.49
N ILE A 653 -10.13 4.23 -12.82
CA ILE A 653 -11.15 4.93 -13.62
C ILE A 653 -12.14 3.93 -14.20
N LEU A 654 -11.69 3.09 -15.13
CA LEU A 654 -12.56 2.27 -15.97
C LEU A 654 -13.38 1.26 -15.15
N TYR A 655 -12.71 0.42 -14.38
CA TYR A 655 -13.37 -0.60 -13.56
C TYR A 655 -14.35 0.00 -12.55
N LYS A 656 -13.92 1.03 -11.79
CA LYS A 656 -14.79 1.64 -10.79
C LYS A 656 -16.02 2.30 -11.41
N TYR A 657 -15.88 2.92 -12.59
CA TYR A 657 -17.01 3.48 -13.33
C TYR A 657 -17.97 2.39 -13.81
N LEU A 658 -17.45 1.37 -14.52
CA LEU A 658 -18.28 0.28 -15.03
C LEU A 658 -18.95 -0.54 -13.90
N ALA A 659 -18.26 -0.73 -12.77
CA ALA A 659 -18.83 -1.42 -11.62
C ALA A 659 -20.04 -0.66 -11.03
N ASN A 660 -20.01 0.68 -11.05
CA ASN A 660 -21.15 1.49 -10.62
C ASN A 660 -22.32 1.40 -11.61
N GLU A 661 -22.04 1.57 -12.91
CA GLU A 661 -23.08 1.58 -13.95
C GLU A 661 -23.72 0.19 -14.15
N LEU A 662 -22.91 -0.87 -14.21
CA LEU A 662 -23.37 -2.20 -14.58
C LEU A 662 -23.68 -3.11 -13.39
N ASN A 663 -22.91 -3.00 -12.32
CA ASN A 663 -23.03 -3.90 -11.15
C ASN A 663 -23.62 -3.21 -9.92
N ASN A 664 -24.10 -1.95 -10.03
CA ASN A 664 -24.61 -1.14 -8.92
C ASN A 664 -23.66 -1.07 -7.70
N ALA A 665 -22.35 -1.07 -7.95
CA ALA A 665 -21.35 -0.92 -6.91
C ALA A 665 -21.33 0.53 -6.36
N LYS A 666 -20.71 0.72 -5.19
CA LYS A 666 -20.53 2.04 -4.56
C LYS A 666 -19.03 2.40 -4.56
N LYS A 667 -18.43 2.52 -5.75
CA LYS A 667 -17.01 2.84 -5.90
C LYS A 667 -16.85 4.26 -6.42
N ARG A 668 -15.87 5.01 -5.93
CA ARG A 668 -15.55 6.34 -6.45
C ARG A 668 -14.54 6.19 -7.59
N PRO A 669 -14.92 6.47 -8.84
CA PRO A 669 -13.98 6.47 -9.95
C PRO A 669 -12.96 7.60 -9.81
N GLY A 670 -11.76 7.41 -10.38
CA GLY A 670 -10.77 8.45 -10.52
C GLY A 670 -11.23 9.59 -11.45
N LYS A 671 -10.39 10.59 -11.68
CA LYS A 671 -10.75 11.78 -12.47
C LYS A 671 -10.77 11.49 -13.97
N PHE A 672 -11.88 11.76 -14.62
CA PHE A 672 -12.08 11.71 -16.07
C PHE A 672 -13.19 12.68 -16.48
N GLU A 673 -13.32 12.96 -17.77
CA GLU A 673 -14.39 13.84 -18.27
C GLU A 673 -15.68 13.06 -18.54
N LYS A 674 -15.63 11.99 -19.33
CA LYS A 674 -16.78 11.11 -19.64
C LYS A 674 -16.33 9.75 -20.15
N ILE A 675 -17.22 8.75 -20.05
CA ILE A 675 -17.05 7.44 -20.67
C ILE A 675 -18.27 7.16 -21.55
N LYS A 676 -18.04 6.63 -22.76
CA LYS A 676 -19.08 6.22 -23.72
C LYS A 676 -18.92 4.77 -24.11
N GLY A 677 -20.02 4.09 -24.44
CA GLY A 677 -20.01 2.70 -24.90
C GLY A 677 -20.28 1.68 -23.77
N ALA A 678 -20.56 2.13 -22.54
CA ALA A 678 -20.94 1.24 -21.45
C ALA A 678 -22.29 0.53 -21.72
N GLU A 679 -23.16 1.11 -22.53
CA GLU A 679 -24.44 0.56 -22.95
C GLU A 679 -24.34 -0.73 -23.77
N TYR A 680 -23.19 -1.04 -24.36
CA TYR A 680 -22.93 -2.29 -25.09
C TYR A 680 -22.53 -3.45 -24.17
N LEU A 681 -22.34 -3.20 -22.87
CA LEU A 681 -21.91 -4.15 -21.88
C LEU A 681 -23.06 -4.42 -20.88
N ASP A 682 -23.15 -5.65 -20.38
CA ASP A 682 -24.11 -6.04 -19.35
C ASP A 682 -23.47 -6.21 -17.97
N LYS A 683 -22.17 -6.48 -17.92
CA LYS A 683 -21.45 -6.76 -16.67
C LYS A 683 -19.95 -6.48 -16.79
N VAL A 684 -19.36 -6.03 -15.69
CA VAL A 684 -17.89 -5.98 -15.53
C VAL A 684 -17.46 -6.94 -14.43
N ILE A 685 -16.40 -7.68 -14.70
CA ILE A 685 -15.81 -8.64 -13.77
C ILE A 685 -14.33 -8.30 -13.61
N ASP A 686 -13.95 -8.04 -12.37
CA ASP A 686 -12.57 -7.74 -11.99
C ASP A 686 -11.94 -9.00 -11.37
N ILE A 687 -10.82 -9.41 -11.92
CA ILE A 687 -10.08 -10.60 -11.50
C ILE A 687 -8.68 -10.15 -11.06
N ASP A 688 -8.60 -9.70 -9.83
CA ASP A 688 -7.38 -9.23 -9.18
C ASP A 688 -6.70 -10.33 -8.35
N GLN A 689 -5.50 -10.06 -7.87
CA GLN A 689 -4.69 -10.97 -7.04
C GLN A 689 -5.10 -10.99 -5.55
N SER A 690 -6.18 -10.31 -5.17
CA SER A 690 -6.64 -10.30 -3.79
C SER A 690 -7.11 -11.70 -3.35
N PRO A 691 -6.91 -12.09 -2.07
CA PRO A 691 -7.34 -13.40 -1.57
C PRO A 691 -8.83 -13.65 -1.79
N ILE A 692 -9.22 -14.89 -2.07
CA ILE A 692 -10.63 -15.33 -2.22
C ILE A 692 -11.40 -15.32 -0.88
N GLY A 693 -10.72 -15.05 0.23
CA GLY A 693 -11.29 -14.90 1.56
C GLY A 693 -10.22 -14.57 2.58
N ARG A 694 -10.65 -14.02 3.72
CA ARG A 694 -9.76 -13.55 4.80
C ARG A 694 -9.65 -14.53 5.97
N THR A 695 -10.41 -15.62 5.94
CA THR A 695 -10.45 -16.60 7.04
C THR A 695 -10.03 -17.98 6.55
N PRO A 696 -9.50 -18.86 7.43
CA PRO A 696 -9.16 -20.23 7.09
C PRO A 696 -10.35 -21.08 6.60
N ARG A 697 -11.60 -20.63 6.80
CA ARG A 697 -12.82 -21.27 6.31
C ARG A 697 -13.08 -21.04 4.83
N SER A 698 -12.53 -19.97 4.27
CA SER A 698 -12.62 -19.72 2.83
C SER A 698 -11.64 -20.64 2.11
N ASN A 699 -12.11 -21.31 1.07
CA ASN A 699 -11.30 -22.23 0.27
C ASN A 699 -11.84 -22.31 -1.18
N PRO A 700 -11.12 -22.91 -2.12
CA PRO A 700 -11.56 -23.04 -3.50
C PRO A 700 -12.93 -23.69 -3.64
N ALA A 701 -13.25 -24.73 -2.84
CA ALA A 701 -14.55 -25.42 -2.90
C ALA A 701 -15.72 -24.51 -2.51
N THR A 702 -15.55 -23.69 -1.48
CA THR A 702 -16.59 -22.76 -1.04
C THR A 702 -16.76 -21.61 -2.02
N TYR A 703 -15.67 -21.08 -2.57
CA TYR A 703 -15.69 -19.94 -3.49
C TYR A 703 -16.34 -20.31 -4.83
N THR A 704 -15.99 -21.46 -5.39
CA THR A 704 -16.57 -21.97 -6.66
C THR A 704 -17.97 -22.55 -6.50
N GLY A 705 -18.41 -22.74 -5.26
CA GLY A 705 -19.70 -23.38 -4.95
C GLY A 705 -19.73 -24.90 -5.20
N VAL A 706 -18.58 -25.53 -5.46
CA VAL A 706 -18.47 -27.00 -5.56
C VAL A 706 -18.81 -27.67 -4.23
N PHE A 707 -18.48 -27.01 -3.11
CA PHE A 707 -18.74 -27.52 -1.78
C PHE A 707 -20.25 -27.73 -1.50
N ASN A 708 -21.12 -26.94 -2.10
CA ASN A 708 -22.56 -27.10 -1.96
C ASN A 708 -23.01 -28.45 -2.58
N ASP A 709 -22.52 -28.76 -3.79
CA ASP A 709 -22.85 -30.03 -4.47
C ASP A 709 -22.25 -31.22 -3.71
N ILE A 710 -21.04 -31.09 -3.13
CA ILE A 710 -20.43 -32.14 -2.29
C ILE A 710 -21.27 -32.39 -1.05
N ARG A 711 -21.73 -31.34 -0.36
CA ARG A 711 -22.57 -31.47 0.83
C ARG A 711 -23.95 -32.14 0.52
N GLU A 712 -24.54 -31.79 -0.63
CA GLU A 712 -25.78 -32.43 -1.10
C GLU A 712 -25.58 -33.94 -1.36
N LEU A 713 -24.42 -34.27 -1.99
CA LEU A 713 -24.05 -35.66 -2.23
C LEU A 713 -23.90 -36.46 -0.94
N PHE A 714 -23.17 -35.92 0.06
CA PHE A 714 -23.03 -36.59 1.37
C PHE A 714 -24.35 -36.72 2.11
N ALA A 715 -25.22 -35.69 2.07
CA ALA A 715 -26.56 -35.77 2.65
C ALA A 715 -27.47 -36.79 1.95
N SER A 716 -27.18 -37.15 0.69
CA SER A 716 -27.93 -38.15 -0.07
C SER A 716 -27.49 -39.59 0.22
N THR A 717 -26.39 -39.83 0.92
CA THR A 717 -25.88 -41.17 1.25
C THR A 717 -26.85 -41.92 2.16
N PRO A 718 -26.88 -43.29 2.09
CA PRO A 718 -27.76 -44.11 2.98
C PRO A 718 -27.52 -43.82 4.47
N ASP A 719 -26.26 -43.73 4.90
CA ASP A 719 -25.85 -43.49 6.28
C ASP A 719 -26.33 -42.12 6.80
N ALA A 720 -26.21 -41.07 5.96
CA ALA A 720 -26.70 -39.74 6.33
C ALA A 720 -28.24 -39.73 6.46
N LYS A 721 -28.96 -40.42 5.54
CA LYS A 721 -30.41 -40.51 5.58
C LYS A 721 -30.90 -41.28 6.80
N MET A 722 -30.25 -42.42 7.14
CA MET A 722 -30.59 -43.20 8.35
C MET A 722 -30.41 -42.38 9.62
N ARG A 723 -29.43 -41.50 9.70
CA ARG A 723 -29.15 -40.61 10.84
C ARG A 723 -29.94 -39.30 10.79
N GLY A 724 -30.75 -39.07 9.77
CA GLY A 724 -31.51 -37.82 9.58
C GLY A 724 -30.63 -36.60 9.28
N TYR A 725 -29.43 -36.79 8.79
CA TYR A 725 -28.49 -35.69 8.52
C TYR A 725 -28.84 -34.98 7.22
N LYS A 726 -29.05 -33.65 7.34
CA LYS A 726 -29.32 -32.75 6.21
C LYS A 726 -28.00 -32.09 5.73
N THR A 727 -28.06 -31.41 4.59
CA THR A 727 -26.92 -30.72 3.96
C THR A 727 -26.13 -29.80 4.92
N ASN A 728 -26.83 -29.15 5.89
CA ASN A 728 -26.21 -28.29 6.88
C ASN A 728 -25.27 -29.03 7.85
N ARG A 729 -25.50 -30.34 8.09
CA ARG A 729 -24.64 -31.18 8.94
C ARG A 729 -23.21 -31.25 8.39
N PHE A 730 -23.04 -31.23 7.07
CA PHE A 730 -21.78 -31.32 6.36
C PHE A 730 -21.12 -29.97 6.09
N SER A 731 -21.57 -28.89 6.80
CA SER A 731 -20.98 -27.57 6.72
C SER A 731 -20.12 -27.28 7.95
N PHE A 732 -18.86 -26.90 7.74
CA PHE A 732 -17.98 -26.44 8.81
C PHE A 732 -18.29 -24.99 9.26
N ASN A 733 -19.19 -24.27 8.57
CA ASN A 733 -19.61 -22.91 8.94
C ASN A 733 -20.83 -22.85 9.86
N VAL A 734 -21.59 -23.95 9.96
CA VAL A 734 -22.86 -24.01 10.68
C VAL A 734 -22.76 -24.97 11.87
N LYS A 735 -23.36 -24.61 13.00
CA LYS A 735 -23.46 -25.48 14.17
C LYS A 735 -24.12 -26.81 13.82
N GLY A 736 -23.70 -27.88 14.51
CA GLY A 736 -24.28 -29.22 14.43
C GLY A 736 -23.36 -30.27 13.83
N GLY A 737 -22.56 -29.96 12.80
CA GLY A 737 -21.60 -30.89 12.21
C GLY A 737 -20.13 -30.48 12.34
N ARG A 738 -19.88 -29.23 12.63
CA ARG A 738 -18.52 -28.69 12.82
C ARG A 738 -17.96 -29.02 14.21
N CYS A 739 -16.66 -29.00 14.34
CA CYS A 739 -16.00 -28.97 15.66
C CYS A 739 -16.33 -27.63 16.34
N GLU A 740 -16.92 -27.69 17.54
CA GLU A 740 -17.29 -26.46 18.27
C GLU A 740 -16.11 -25.82 18.99
N ALA A 741 -15.02 -26.55 19.27
CA ALA A 741 -13.82 -26.00 19.89
C ALA A 741 -13.10 -24.98 18.96
N CYS A 742 -12.84 -25.35 17.72
CA CYS A 742 -12.27 -24.45 16.70
C CYS A 742 -13.34 -23.78 15.82
N GLN A 743 -14.63 -24.01 16.07
CA GLN A 743 -15.75 -23.50 15.31
C GLN A 743 -15.69 -23.79 13.79
N GLY A 744 -15.00 -24.86 13.40
CA GLY A 744 -14.82 -25.29 12.03
C GLY A 744 -13.59 -24.71 11.32
N ASP A 745 -12.71 -23.98 12.02
CA ASP A 745 -11.46 -23.47 11.44
C ASP A 745 -10.42 -24.59 11.24
N GLY A 746 -10.45 -25.62 12.10
CA GLY A 746 -9.45 -26.68 12.16
C GLY A 746 -8.18 -26.29 12.90
N ILE A 747 -7.97 -25.01 13.11
CA ILE A 747 -6.82 -24.40 13.79
C ILE A 747 -7.29 -23.47 14.89
N VAL A 748 -6.45 -23.26 15.90
CA VAL A 748 -6.67 -22.28 16.97
C VAL A 748 -5.61 -21.20 16.83
N LYS A 749 -6.04 -19.95 16.79
CA LYS A 749 -5.16 -18.80 16.79
C LYS A 749 -4.73 -18.47 18.22
N ILE A 750 -3.45 -18.47 18.51
CA ILE A 750 -2.88 -18.02 19.77
C ILE A 750 -2.32 -16.61 19.52
N GLU A 751 -2.95 -15.61 20.14
CA GLU A 751 -2.52 -14.22 20.03
C GLU A 751 -1.28 -13.97 20.90
N MET A 752 -0.21 -13.55 20.26
CA MET A 752 1.07 -13.24 20.91
C MET A 752 1.26 -11.72 20.90
N HIS A 753 1.02 -11.05 22.03
CA HIS A 753 0.99 -9.57 22.14
C HIS A 753 2.20 -8.83 21.54
N PHE A 754 3.39 -9.46 21.50
CA PHE A 754 4.63 -8.85 21.00
C PHE A 754 5.28 -9.62 19.83
N LEU A 755 4.71 -10.77 19.45
CA LEU A 755 5.18 -11.63 18.37
C LEU A 755 4.06 -11.85 17.35
N ALA A 756 4.40 -12.43 16.20
CA ALA A 756 3.40 -12.87 15.24
C ALA A 756 2.48 -13.94 15.86
N ASP A 757 1.18 -13.86 15.55
CA ASP A 757 0.20 -14.85 16.01
C ASP A 757 0.59 -16.26 15.56
N VAL A 758 0.45 -17.23 16.46
CA VAL A 758 0.74 -18.65 16.17
C VAL A 758 -0.56 -19.39 15.89
N TYR A 759 -0.57 -20.18 14.84
CA TYR A 759 -1.70 -21.03 14.47
C TYR A 759 -1.34 -22.49 14.72
N VAL A 760 -2.07 -23.14 15.62
CA VAL A 760 -1.88 -24.56 15.96
C VAL A 760 -3.08 -25.39 15.55
N PRO A 761 -2.91 -26.66 15.12
CA PRO A 761 -4.05 -27.56 14.89
C PRO A 761 -4.93 -27.66 16.11
N CYS A 762 -6.26 -27.69 15.92
CA CYS A 762 -7.19 -27.86 17.02
C CYS A 762 -7.02 -29.25 17.64
N GLU A 763 -6.73 -29.34 18.95
CA GLU A 763 -6.53 -30.60 19.68
C GLU A 763 -7.77 -31.51 19.66
N VAL A 764 -8.98 -30.93 19.69
CA VAL A 764 -10.25 -31.69 19.75
C VAL A 764 -10.56 -32.40 18.42
N CYS A 765 -10.34 -31.74 17.28
CA CYS A 765 -10.60 -32.33 15.97
C CYS A 765 -9.35 -32.66 15.18
N SER A 766 -8.15 -32.49 15.74
CA SER A 766 -6.87 -32.75 15.07
C SER A 766 -6.79 -32.14 13.67
N GLY A 767 -7.33 -30.92 13.51
CA GLY A 767 -7.37 -30.21 12.21
C GLY A 767 -8.55 -30.58 11.29
N HIS A 768 -9.35 -31.61 11.61
CA HIS A 768 -10.38 -32.15 10.72
C HIS A 768 -11.62 -31.26 10.51
N LYS A 769 -11.77 -30.16 11.24
CA LYS A 769 -12.87 -29.15 11.11
C LYS A 769 -14.25 -29.64 11.56
N TYR A 770 -14.52 -30.93 11.59
CA TYR A 770 -15.81 -31.56 11.91
C TYR A 770 -15.78 -32.33 13.22
N ASN A 771 -16.97 -32.62 13.75
CA ASN A 771 -17.11 -33.56 14.86
C ASN A 771 -17.02 -35.00 14.34
N HIS A 772 -16.72 -35.94 15.25
CA HIS A 772 -16.49 -37.35 14.93
C HIS A 772 -17.66 -37.99 14.20
N GLU A 773 -18.88 -37.73 14.64
CA GLU A 773 -20.12 -38.31 14.08
C GLU A 773 -20.39 -37.91 12.61
N THR A 774 -19.99 -36.68 12.23
CA THR A 774 -20.08 -36.24 10.82
C THR A 774 -19.03 -36.94 9.96
N LEU A 775 -17.84 -37.23 10.50
CA LEU A 775 -16.75 -37.89 9.80
C LEU A 775 -17.02 -39.42 9.60
N GLU A 776 -17.94 -40.02 10.37
CA GLU A 776 -18.34 -41.41 10.16
C GLU A 776 -19.10 -41.64 8.85
N VAL A 777 -19.77 -40.59 8.32
CA VAL A 777 -20.48 -40.70 7.04
C VAL A 777 -19.48 -40.69 5.89
N LYS A 778 -19.51 -41.74 5.06
CA LYS A 778 -18.57 -41.93 3.95
C LYS A 778 -19.30 -42.02 2.60
N PHE A 779 -18.64 -41.48 1.58
CA PHE A 779 -19.01 -41.68 0.18
C PHE A 779 -17.82 -42.32 -0.54
N LYS A 780 -18.04 -43.50 -1.16
CA LYS A 780 -16.98 -44.34 -1.77
C LYS A 780 -15.78 -44.56 -0.83
N GLY A 781 -16.03 -44.77 0.48
CA GLY A 781 -14.98 -45.01 1.47
C GLY A 781 -14.28 -43.77 2.04
N LYS A 782 -14.57 -42.58 1.55
CA LYS A 782 -13.98 -41.30 2.01
C LYS A 782 -14.99 -40.46 2.77
N ASN A 783 -14.60 -39.87 3.90
CA ASN A 783 -15.39 -38.88 4.62
C ASN A 783 -15.26 -37.48 3.99
N ILE A 784 -16.06 -36.52 4.46
CA ILE A 784 -16.08 -35.17 3.87
C ILE A 784 -14.76 -34.39 4.05
N PHE A 785 -14.02 -34.58 5.13
CA PHE A 785 -12.71 -33.99 5.33
C PHE A 785 -11.68 -34.57 4.39
N GLU A 786 -11.61 -35.88 4.25
CA GLU A 786 -10.72 -36.57 3.30
C GLU A 786 -10.98 -36.13 1.85
N VAL A 787 -12.23 -35.81 1.50
CA VAL A 787 -12.56 -35.26 0.17
C VAL A 787 -12.05 -33.83 0.02
N LEU A 788 -12.11 -33.02 1.07
CA LEU A 788 -11.56 -31.66 1.03
C LEU A 788 -10.02 -31.65 0.97
N GLU A 789 -9.36 -32.68 1.48
CA GLU A 789 -7.89 -32.84 1.41
C GLU A 789 -7.40 -33.38 0.06
N MET A 790 -8.30 -33.91 -0.80
CA MET A 790 -7.94 -34.31 -2.17
C MET A 790 -7.50 -33.09 -2.98
N THR A 791 -6.55 -33.31 -3.88
CA THR A 791 -6.26 -32.34 -4.94
C THR A 791 -7.44 -32.27 -5.93
N VAL A 792 -7.51 -31.20 -6.71
CA VAL A 792 -8.54 -31.05 -7.76
C VAL A 792 -8.49 -32.20 -8.76
N ASP A 793 -7.29 -32.68 -9.15
CA ASP A 793 -7.10 -33.79 -10.10
C ASP A 793 -7.52 -35.14 -9.51
N GLU A 794 -7.22 -35.42 -8.23
CA GLU A 794 -7.74 -36.59 -7.52
C GLU A 794 -9.27 -36.53 -7.40
N GLY A 795 -9.80 -35.31 -7.10
CA GLY A 795 -11.23 -35.07 -7.07
C GLY A 795 -11.94 -35.36 -8.42
N LEU A 796 -11.30 -35.02 -9.53
CA LEU A 796 -11.83 -35.31 -10.87
C LEU A 796 -12.00 -36.81 -11.10
N GLU A 797 -11.04 -37.64 -10.74
CA GLU A 797 -11.14 -39.08 -10.86
C GLU A 797 -12.18 -39.66 -9.90
N PHE A 798 -12.20 -39.18 -8.64
CA PHE A 798 -13.13 -39.60 -7.61
C PHE A 798 -14.60 -39.30 -7.96
N PHE A 799 -14.87 -38.09 -8.47
CA PHE A 799 -16.22 -37.62 -8.84
C PHE A 799 -16.57 -37.78 -10.32
N LYS A 800 -15.89 -38.62 -11.08
CA LYS A 800 -16.10 -38.85 -12.52
C LYS A 800 -17.57 -39.14 -12.86
N GLN A 801 -18.31 -39.82 -11.99
CA GLN A 801 -19.73 -40.17 -12.16
C GLN A 801 -20.70 -39.10 -11.60
N GLN A 802 -20.20 -37.96 -11.13
CA GLN A 802 -20.98 -36.84 -10.56
C GLN A 802 -20.89 -35.58 -11.43
N PRO A 803 -21.72 -35.45 -12.49
CA PRO A 803 -21.50 -34.45 -13.54
C PRO A 803 -21.42 -33.00 -13.04
N LYS A 804 -22.19 -32.63 -12.00
CA LYS A 804 -22.19 -31.29 -11.43
C LYS A 804 -20.85 -30.95 -10.77
N ILE A 805 -20.33 -31.85 -9.95
CA ILE A 805 -19.06 -31.71 -9.24
C ILE A 805 -17.91 -31.80 -10.24
N TYR A 806 -17.92 -32.83 -11.11
CA TYR A 806 -16.90 -33.05 -12.13
C TYR A 806 -16.67 -31.83 -13.01
N ARG A 807 -17.74 -31.23 -13.56
CA ARG A 807 -17.64 -30.05 -14.43
C ARG A 807 -16.95 -28.88 -13.73
N LYS A 808 -17.27 -28.60 -12.44
CA LYS A 808 -16.66 -27.51 -11.68
C LYS A 808 -15.19 -27.80 -11.37
N LEU A 809 -14.83 -29.02 -10.97
CA LEU A 809 -13.46 -29.42 -10.74
C LEU A 809 -12.65 -29.39 -12.06
N LYS A 810 -13.25 -29.80 -13.18
CA LYS A 810 -12.62 -29.75 -14.50
C LYS A 810 -12.22 -28.33 -14.88
N THR A 811 -13.10 -27.34 -14.62
CA THR A 811 -12.75 -25.93 -14.90
C THR A 811 -11.60 -25.45 -14.03
N LEU A 812 -11.47 -25.89 -12.76
CA LEU A 812 -10.32 -25.58 -11.92
C LEU A 812 -9.02 -26.20 -12.47
N SER A 813 -9.07 -27.44 -12.95
CA SER A 813 -7.92 -28.11 -13.57
C SER A 813 -7.53 -27.43 -14.90
N ASP A 814 -8.52 -27.01 -15.71
CA ASP A 814 -8.28 -26.35 -17.01
C ASP A 814 -7.55 -24.99 -16.86
N VAL A 815 -7.75 -24.27 -15.75
CA VAL A 815 -6.99 -23.04 -15.43
C VAL A 815 -5.63 -23.33 -14.77
N GLY A 816 -5.18 -24.60 -14.75
CA GLY A 816 -3.89 -25.01 -14.19
C GLY A 816 -3.85 -25.12 -12.67
N LEU A 817 -4.99 -25.35 -12.00
CA LEU A 817 -5.10 -25.54 -10.55
C LEU A 817 -5.37 -27.00 -10.15
N GLY A 818 -4.99 -27.97 -10.97
CA GLY A 818 -5.19 -29.40 -10.69
C GLY A 818 -4.51 -29.88 -9.40
N TYR A 819 -3.40 -29.28 -9.03
CA TYR A 819 -2.54 -29.64 -7.89
C TYR A 819 -3.02 -29.10 -6.53
N ILE A 820 -3.84 -28.03 -6.47
CA ILE A 820 -4.30 -27.48 -5.18
C ILE A 820 -5.31 -28.42 -4.53
N LYS A 821 -5.36 -28.42 -3.19
CA LYS A 821 -6.38 -29.16 -2.46
C LYS A 821 -7.75 -28.46 -2.59
N ILE A 822 -8.82 -29.24 -2.74
CA ILE A 822 -10.19 -28.74 -2.85
C ILE A 822 -10.58 -27.86 -1.66
N GLY A 823 -10.13 -28.24 -0.45
CA GLY A 823 -10.36 -27.53 0.80
C GLY A 823 -9.20 -26.65 1.27
N GLN A 824 -8.22 -26.33 0.43
CA GLN A 824 -7.06 -25.52 0.81
C GLN A 824 -7.49 -24.15 1.35
N PRO A 825 -7.01 -23.72 2.53
CA PRO A 825 -7.36 -22.41 3.08
C PRO A 825 -6.98 -21.26 2.13
N ALA A 826 -7.85 -20.28 1.97
CA ALA A 826 -7.60 -19.12 1.11
C ALA A 826 -6.34 -18.32 1.50
N THR A 827 -5.95 -18.38 2.78
CA THR A 827 -4.77 -17.70 3.33
C THR A 827 -3.44 -18.35 2.92
N THR A 828 -3.47 -19.59 2.41
CA THR A 828 -2.28 -20.33 1.95
C THR A 828 -2.13 -20.30 0.43
N LEU A 829 -3.11 -19.74 -0.29
CA LEU A 829 -3.04 -19.58 -1.74
C LEU A 829 -2.15 -18.38 -2.10
N SER A 830 -1.32 -18.54 -3.13
CA SER A 830 -0.63 -17.40 -3.74
C SER A 830 -1.62 -16.44 -4.43
N GLY A 831 -1.18 -15.20 -4.71
CA GLY A 831 -2.03 -14.22 -5.42
C GLY A 831 -2.50 -14.73 -6.79
N GLY A 832 -1.61 -15.38 -7.54
CA GLY A 832 -1.92 -15.97 -8.84
C GLY A 832 -2.90 -17.17 -8.75
N GLU A 833 -2.77 -18.03 -7.73
CA GLU A 833 -3.73 -19.10 -7.48
C GLU A 833 -5.12 -18.56 -7.13
N ALA A 834 -5.19 -17.56 -6.25
CA ALA A 834 -6.45 -16.91 -5.91
C ALA A 834 -7.13 -16.27 -7.14
N GLN A 835 -6.36 -15.63 -7.99
CA GLN A 835 -6.83 -15.04 -9.25
C GLN A 835 -7.40 -16.12 -10.19
N ARG A 836 -6.70 -17.25 -10.36
CA ARG A 836 -7.17 -18.37 -11.19
C ARG A 836 -8.42 -19.04 -10.63
N VAL A 837 -8.59 -19.14 -9.30
CA VAL A 837 -9.85 -19.61 -8.69
C VAL A 837 -11.01 -18.67 -9.02
N LYS A 838 -10.78 -17.35 -9.01
CA LYS A 838 -11.78 -16.35 -9.42
C LYS A 838 -12.14 -16.52 -10.89
N LEU A 839 -11.13 -16.65 -11.76
CA LEU A 839 -11.32 -16.89 -13.20
C LEU A 839 -12.14 -18.16 -13.45
N ALA A 840 -11.77 -19.28 -12.83
CA ALA A 840 -12.52 -20.55 -12.92
C ALA A 840 -13.97 -20.40 -12.51
N THR A 841 -14.25 -19.64 -11.44
CA THR A 841 -15.61 -19.38 -10.97
C THR A 841 -16.46 -18.64 -12.00
N GLU A 842 -15.88 -17.68 -12.70
CA GLU A 842 -16.59 -16.95 -13.75
C GLU A 842 -16.81 -17.80 -15.01
N LEU A 843 -15.83 -18.64 -15.37
CA LEU A 843 -15.96 -19.61 -16.46
C LEU A 843 -17.09 -20.66 -16.23
N MET A 844 -17.40 -20.98 -14.98
CA MET A 844 -18.49 -21.89 -14.63
C MET A 844 -19.89 -21.29 -14.90
N LYS A 845 -19.97 -19.95 -15.03
CA LYS A 845 -21.24 -19.24 -15.28
C LYS A 845 -21.57 -19.23 -16.77
N ARG A 846 -22.85 -19.08 -17.09
CA ARG A 846 -23.30 -18.93 -18.48
C ARG A 846 -22.84 -17.57 -19.02
N SER A 847 -22.12 -17.56 -20.12
CA SER A 847 -21.70 -16.33 -20.81
C SER A 847 -22.89 -15.66 -21.52
N THR A 848 -22.95 -14.33 -21.46
CA THR A 848 -23.91 -13.51 -22.21
C THR A 848 -23.32 -12.99 -23.52
N GLY A 849 -21.99 -13.07 -23.69
CA GLY A 849 -21.27 -12.47 -24.83
C GLY A 849 -21.14 -10.94 -24.79
N LYS A 850 -21.53 -10.30 -23.69
CA LYS A 850 -21.44 -8.83 -23.48
C LYS A 850 -20.72 -8.44 -22.20
N THR A 851 -20.00 -9.37 -21.59
CA THR A 851 -19.25 -9.14 -20.35
C THR A 851 -17.85 -8.64 -20.66
N ILE A 852 -17.37 -7.63 -19.92
CA ILE A 852 -15.96 -7.27 -19.92
C ILE A 852 -15.25 -7.85 -18.69
N TYR A 853 -14.21 -8.63 -18.95
CA TYR A 853 -13.30 -9.19 -17.94
C TYR A 853 -12.06 -8.32 -17.85
N ILE A 854 -11.75 -7.85 -16.67
CA ILE A 854 -10.55 -7.05 -16.38
C ILE A 854 -9.61 -7.92 -15.52
N LEU A 855 -8.39 -8.13 -16.01
CA LEU A 855 -7.38 -8.93 -15.30
C LEU A 855 -6.12 -8.08 -15.09
N ASP A 856 -5.58 -8.11 -13.89
CA ASP A 856 -4.34 -7.40 -13.54
C ASP A 856 -3.21 -8.41 -13.38
N GLU A 857 -2.23 -8.38 -14.28
CA GLU A 857 -1.05 -9.24 -14.35
C GLU A 857 -1.36 -10.75 -14.11
N PRO A 858 -2.24 -11.38 -14.94
CA PRO A 858 -2.70 -12.74 -14.68
C PRO A 858 -1.61 -13.81 -14.87
N THR A 859 -0.44 -13.49 -15.41
CA THR A 859 0.69 -14.41 -15.59
C THR A 859 1.64 -14.47 -14.38
N THR A 860 1.36 -13.70 -13.33
CA THR A 860 2.18 -13.68 -12.12
C THR A 860 2.34 -15.07 -11.51
N GLY A 861 3.59 -15.49 -11.28
CA GLY A 861 3.91 -16.81 -10.68
C GLY A 861 3.64 -17.99 -11.59
N LEU A 862 3.51 -17.80 -12.90
CA LEU A 862 3.23 -18.86 -13.84
C LEU A 862 4.46 -19.23 -14.68
N HIS A 863 4.73 -20.53 -14.75
CA HIS A 863 5.64 -21.09 -15.74
C HIS A 863 5.05 -20.90 -17.16
N THR A 864 5.90 -20.78 -18.19
CA THR A 864 5.47 -20.55 -19.59
C THR A 864 4.44 -21.56 -20.08
N ALA A 865 4.52 -22.83 -19.64
CA ALA A 865 3.53 -23.86 -19.96
C ALA A 865 2.14 -23.56 -19.34
N ASP A 866 2.09 -22.96 -18.13
CA ASP A 866 0.85 -22.57 -17.48
C ASP A 866 0.29 -21.29 -18.10
N VAL A 867 1.17 -20.37 -18.54
CA VAL A 867 0.78 -19.17 -19.32
C VAL A 867 0.11 -19.61 -20.64
N HIS A 868 0.62 -20.62 -21.30
CA HIS A 868 0.02 -21.16 -22.52
C HIS A 868 -1.44 -21.61 -22.30
N LYS A 869 -1.70 -22.41 -21.25
CA LYS A 869 -3.06 -22.81 -20.88
C LYS A 869 -3.96 -21.62 -20.52
N LEU A 870 -3.42 -20.65 -19.79
CA LEU A 870 -4.17 -19.43 -19.45
C LEU A 870 -4.61 -18.66 -20.70
N ILE A 871 -3.72 -18.52 -21.70
CA ILE A 871 -4.04 -17.85 -22.96
C ILE A 871 -5.17 -18.59 -23.70
N GLU A 872 -5.17 -19.92 -23.73
CA GLU A 872 -6.26 -20.71 -24.31
C GLU A 872 -7.60 -20.39 -23.63
N VAL A 873 -7.61 -20.31 -22.30
CA VAL A 873 -8.79 -19.97 -21.51
C VAL A 873 -9.28 -18.55 -21.81
N LEU A 874 -8.37 -17.56 -21.87
CA LEU A 874 -8.73 -16.17 -22.18
C LEU A 874 -9.27 -16.03 -23.61
N ASN A 875 -8.67 -16.75 -24.57
CA ASN A 875 -9.17 -16.81 -25.93
C ASN A 875 -10.59 -17.40 -26.02
N ALA A 876 -10.86 -18.50 -25.30
CA ALA A 876 -12.21 -19.10 -25.24
C ALA A 876 -13.28 -18.12 -24.69
N LEU A 877 -12.91 -17.26 -23.73
CA LEU A 877 -13.80 -16.19 -23.25
C LEU A 877 -14.11 -15.17 -24.35
N VAL A 878 -13.10 -14.75 -25.11
CA VAL A 878 -13.29 -13.80 -26.23
C VAL A 878 -14.10 -14.43 -27.36
N ASP A 879 -13.82 -15.70 -27.69
CA ASP A 879 -14.54 -16.45 -28.73
C ASP A 879 -16.02 -16.64 -28.37
N SER A 880 -16.36 -16.56 -27.08
CA SER A 880 -17.75 -16.53 -26.61
C SER A 880 -18.42 -15.14 -26.74
N GLY A 881 -17.78 -14.16 -27.39
CA GLY A 881 -18.27 -12.80 -27.65
C GLY A 881 -17.93 -11.76 -26.60
N ASN A 882 -17.26 -12.14 -25.51
CA ASN A 882 -16.89 -11.23 -24.43
C ASN A 882 -15.68 -10.36 -24.77
N THR A 883 -15.43 -9.33 -23.99
CA THR A 883 -14.21 -8.53 -24.04
C THR A 883 -13.28 -8.94 -22.90
N VAL A 884 -12.03 -9.21 -23.20
CA VAL A 884 -10.99 -9.47 -22.19
C VAL A 884 -9.98 -8.33 -22.25
N LEU A 885 -9.83 -7.61 -21.13
CA LEU A 885 -8.88 -6.52 -20.95
C LEU A 885 -7.86 -6.92 -19.91
N VAL A 886 -6.60 -7.06 -20.29
CA VAL A 886 -5.52 -7.44 -19.39
C VAL A 886 -4.51 -6.31 -19.22
N ILE A 887 -4.01 -6.10 -18.02
CA ILE A 887 -2.78 -5.33 -17.78
C ILE A 887 -1.66 -6.37 -17.77
N GLU A 888 -0.67 -6.23 -18.68
CA GLU A 888 0.37 -7.25 -18.82
C GLU A 888 1.73 -6.69 -19.20
N HIS A 889 2.78 -7.43 -18.76
CA HIS A 889 4.17 -7.21 -19.11
C HIS A 889 4.77 -8.42 -19.86
N ASN A 890 4.16 -9.58 -19.72
CA ASN A 890 4.61 -10.82 -20.36
C ASN A 890 4.42 -10.74 -21.88
N LEU A 891 5.53 -10.79 -22.62
CA LEU A 891 5.53 -10.67 -24.08
C LEU A 891 4.79 -11.82 -24.78
N ASP A 892 4.73 -13.00 -24.17
CA ASP A 892 3.98 -14.14 -24.69
C ASP A 892 2.47 -13.89 -24.71
N VAL A 893 1.94 -13.21 -23.68
CA VAL A 893 0.54 -12.78 -23.68
C VAL A 893 0.33 -11.61 -24.64
N ILE A 894 1.22 -10.62 -24.61
CA ILE A 894 1.11 -9.41 -25.43
C ILE A 894 1.11 -9.76 -26.92
N LYS A 895 1.96 -10.71 -27.36
CA LYS A 895 2.00 -11.13 -28.78
C LYS A 895 0.71 -11.82 -29.24
N THR A 896 -0.08 -12.40 -28.31
CA THR A 896 -1.34 -13.10 -28.63
C THR A 896 -2.57 -12.19 -28.61
N ALA A 897 -2.49 -10.98 -28.04
CA ALA A 897 -3.59 -10.02 -27.96
C ALA A 897 -4.02 -9.51 -29.33
N ASP A 898 -5.33 -9.20 -29.49
CA ASP A 898 -5.87 -8.63 -30.73
C ASP A 898 -5.60 -7.13 -30.85
N TYR A 899 -5.46 -6.45 -29.72
CA TYR A 899 -5.26 -4.99 -29.67
C TYR A 899 -4.44 -4.60 -28.44
N LEU A 900 -3.51 -3.68 -28.63
CA LEU A 900 -2.65 -3.14 -27.58
C LEU A 900 -2.94 -1.67 -27.31
N ILE A 901 -2.80 -1.29 -26.05
CA ILE A 901 -2.81 0.11 -25.59
C ILE A 901 -1.53 0.29 -24.77
N ASP A 902 -0.53 0.95 -25.35
CA ASP A 902 0.78 1.13 -24.73
C ASP A 902 0.90 2.50 -24.07
N LEU A 903 1.09 2.52 -22.73
CA LEU A 903 1.23 3.75 -21.93
C LEU A 903 2.70 4.02 -21.61
N GLY A 904 3.06 5.29 -21.59
CA GLY A 904 4.42 5.71 -21.29
C GLY A 904 4.65 7.20 -21.51
N PRO A 905 5.83 7.58 -22.04
CA PRO A 905 7.00 6.71 -22.33
C PRO A 905 7.73 6.19 -21.08
N GLU A 906 7.68 6.94 -19.97
CA GLU A 906 8.36 6.64 -18.71
C GLU A 906 7.37 6.35 -17.58
N GLY A 907 7.88 6.05 -16.37
CA GLY A 907 7.09 5.96 -15.16
C GLY A 907 6.80 7.33 -14.51
N GLY A 908 5.89 7.38 -13.53
CA GLY A 908 5.61 8.55 -12.71
C GLY A 908 5.24 9.80 -13.51
N LYS A 909 5.89 10.93 -13.24
CA LYS A 909 5.63 12.23 -13.91
C LYS A 909 5.96 12.21 -15.40
N GLY A 910 6.92 11.38 -15.83
CA GLY A 910 7.30 11.18 -17.23
C GLY A 910 6.31 10.35 -18.04
N GLY A 911 5.43 9.62 -17.37
CA GLY A 911 4.41 8.74 -17.95
C GLY A 911 3.06 9.41 -18.18
N GLY A 912 2.01 8.58 -18.17
CA GLY A 912 0.61 9.02 -18.23
C GLY A 912 0.13 9.46 -19.60
N LYS A 913 0.81 9.07 -20.68
CA LYS A 913 0.42 9.32 -22.07
C LYS A 913 0.25 8.01 -22.83
N ILE A 914 -0.56 8.03 -23.88
CA ILE A 914 -0.61 6.93 -24.84
C ILE A 914 0.59 7.08 -25.78
N VAL A 915 1.40 6.03 -25.89
CA VAL A 915 2.57 5.97 -26.78
C VAL A 915 2.18 5.37 -28.12
N ALA A 916 1.43 4.27 -28.09
CA ALA A 916 0.95 3.58 -29.27
C ALA A 916 -0.35 2.83 -28.97
N THR A 917 -1.19 2.67 -29.98
CA THR A 917 -2.38 1.78 -29.95
C THR A 917 -2.49 1.06 -31.28
N GLY A 918 -3.04 -0.12 -31.28
CA GLY A 918 -3.25 -0.91 -32.50
C GLY A 918 -2.98 -2.39 -32.29
N THR A 919 -2.80 -3.14 -33.38
CA THR A 919 -2.38 -4.55 -33.30
C THR A 919 -0.93 -4.67 -32.78
N PRO A 920 -0.53 -5.81 -32.24
CA PRO A 920 0.87 -6.06 -31.83
C PRO A 920 1.89 -5.72 -32.94
N GLU A 921 1.54 -5.98 -34.20
CA GLU A 921 2.37 -5.71 -35.38
C GLU A 921 2.52 -4.20 -35.66
N GLU A 922 1.47 -3.42 -35.35
CA GLU A 922 1.50 -1.95 -35.51
C GLU A 922 2.30 -1.29 -34.39
N VAL A 923 2.11 -1.73 -33.14
CA VAL A 923 2.86 -1.25 -31.98
C VAL A 923 4.36 -1.58 -32.10
N ALA A 924 4.70 -2.76 -32.63
CA ALA A 924 6.09 -3.17 -32.88
C ALA A 924 6.83 -2.25 -33.88
N LYS A 925 6.13 -1.50 -34.73
CA LYS A 925 6.73 -0.52 -35.64
C LYS A 925 6.98 0.84 -34.97
N CYS A 926 6.40 1.10 -33.82
CA CYS A 926 6.53 2.37 -33.09
C CYS A 926 7.84 2.43 -32.33
N LYS A 927 8.82 3.18 -32.83
CA LYS A 927 10.15 3.35 -32.18
C LYS A 927 10.10 3.97 -30.78
N LYS A 928 9.03 4.68 -30.43
CA LYS A 928 8.85 5.30 -29.10
C LYS A 928 8.28 4.34 -28.06
N SER A 929 7.74 3.20 -28.49
CA SER A 929 7.19 2.17 -27.61
C SER A 929 8.28 1.20 -27.19
N TYR A 930 8.61 1.17 -25.91
CA TYR A 930 9.52 0.16 -25.37
C TYR A 930 8.93 -1.23 -25.55
N THR A 931 7.65 -1.44 -25.25
CA THR A 931 6.94 -2.71 -25.49
C THR A 931 7.09 -3.13 -26.96
N GLY A 932 6.91 -2.18 -27.91
CA GLY A 932 7.08 -2.42 -29.33
C GLY A 932 8.49 -2.87 -29.72
N GLN A 933 9.52 -2.26 -29.12
CA GLN A 933 10.92 -2.62 -29.39
C GLN A 933 11.24 -4.07 -28.99
N TYR A 934 10.80 -4.52 -27.80
CA TYR A 934 10.99 -5.90 -27.33
C TYR A 934 10.09 -6.91 -28.08
N LEU A 935 8.91 -6.50 -28.53
CA LEU A 935 7.98 -7.34 -29.28
C LEU A 935 8.41 -7.61 -30.71
N ALA A 936 9.08 -6.63 -31.35
CA ALA A 936 9.46 -6.71 -32.76
C ALA A 936 10.32 -7.93 -33.13
N PRO A 937 11.37 -8.33 -32.37
CA PRO A 937 12.16 -9.55 -32.66
C PRO A 937 11.31 -10.82 -32.58
N ILE A 938 10.41 -10.90 -31.59
CA ILE A 938 9.55 -12.08 -31.34
C ILE A 938 8.59 -12.30 -32.51
N LEU A 939 7.94 -11.23 -32.99
CA LEU A 939 7.01 -11.30 -34.12
C LEU A 939 7.73 -11.58 -35.44
N LYS A 940 9.00 -11.18 -35.61
CA LYS A 940 9.80 -11.52 -36.77
C LYS A 940 10.16 -13.01 -36.78
N LYS A 941 10.60 -13.55 -35.64
CA LYS A 941 10.93 -14.96 -35.48
C LYS A 941 9.72 -15.90 -35.71
N ALA A 942 8.51 -15.46 -35.36
CA ALA A 942 7.28 -16.23 -35.56
C ALA A 942 6.82 -16.25 -37.02
N LYS A 943 7.31 -15.33 -37.89
CA LYS A 943 6.98 -15.27 -39.32
C LYS A 943 8.01 -15.95 -40.18
N SER A 944 9.20 -16.23 -39.68
CA SER A 944 10.26 -17.01 -40.33
C SER A 944 10.09 -18.51 -39.99
#